data_634ebf5e06660df0bf8d18d05f5c7d9e
#
_entry.id   634ebf5e06660df0bf8d18d05f5c7d9e
#
_cell.length_a   1.000
_cell.length_b   1.000
_cell.length_c   1.000
_cell.angle_alpha   90.00
_cell.angle_beta   90.00
_cell.angle_gamma   90.00
#
_symmetry.space_group_name_H-M   'P 1'
#
loop_
_entity.id
_entity.type
_entity.pdbx_description
1 polymer ?
#
loop_
_entity_poly.entity_id
_entity_poly.type
_entity_poly.pdbx_seq_one_letter_code
_entity_poly.pdbx_strand_id
1 'polypeptide(L)'
;MMAASIFITTPGVVLMEDSDSCETKRKVIPGLTGVMAIPTHKLFVWQQQDIAQTSCASKTNNDPFLQFALEMSSVDGTKSKRVYMKRPYDDPFSAFKGRLRTKVKDLLQWTDDDGELPVQPLYSDGHSPAVEDIDLFKLFFNAEEPNRRCASLQIANIKYDVVRDPAWLDKIEIALLPLVGCPIFPSCNWKYTTDNKVRFLWFVAREKHQLGIKLADEHHTTTGRVRLSPEWEHVHTGPFYSPTTKDVGKFLAVVVDFGDGGIVEGAVCSTPVAKVGIDRGTIDRLDAEDKEMLAKLGIDQGTIDHQDESDEELIFERRQRECCGQQLSGNGYRIMSYNILAGLYLKLNLKKQEELFFPYCPKHFQGSDYRYPLILRELEGYNADLIFLQEVDFRMQKRFLAQFLLLKDYSTVFNCKENEVNEGLLIAFRNERFHSLAERPENFTVKLSTFLANDPANEDIRSYLTHKPIVSSIVTTRPTILQLIRLRTRHDGHSLLCANTHLYFDPAHEEVKIIQSLLCLRYINKIREQLNDPSIQVIFAGDFNSEPKSRAVELIRGKEIGLQLERGDGSDCVNNSIQIKAPFESQCLTGFPEYTNYTNAVGFKPGYIGCLDYIWANPPLHVERVWPMPDHQLVTKYGALPSPIAPSDHLPILCEVQLLNDAAHEEEGEEGKKEEGTC
;
A
#
# COMPACT_ATOMS: atom_id res chain seq x y z
N MET A 1 1.82 2.72 -25.30
CA MET A 1 1.19 3.21 -24.06
C MET A 1 1.96 2.55 -22.93
N MET A 2 2.71 3.34 -22.18
CA MET A 2 3.56 2.81 -21.09
C MET A 2 2.69 2.56 -19.86
N ALA A 3 2.87 1.39 -19.24
CA ALA A 3 2.25 1.07 -17.96
C ALA A 3 2.68 2.11 -16.91
N ALA A 4 1.73 2.69 -16.18
CA ALA A 4 2.02 3.64 -15.13
C ALA A 4 2.61 2.88 -13.93
N SER A 5 3.92 2.95 -13.77
CA SER A 5 4.62 2.45 -12.58
C SER A 5 4.69 3.56 -11.55
N ILE A 6 4.17 3.32 -10.36
CA ILE A 6 4.26 4.28 -9.26
C ILE A 6 5.48 3.90 -8.42
N PHE A 7 6.48 4.76 -8.44
CA PHE A 7 7.69 4.63 -7.63
C PHE A 7 7.61 5.57 -6.42
N ILE A 8 7.95 5.07 -5.26
CA ILE A 8 8.13 5.88 -4.06
C ILE A 8 9.59 5.74 -3.63
N THR A 9 10.39 6.75 -3.92
CA THR A 9 11.75 6.88 -3.40
C THR A 9 11.86 8.22 -2.70
N THR A 10 12.16 8.19 -1.42
CA THR A 10 12.48 9.31 -0.51
C THR A 10 11.69 10.63 -0.64
N PRO A 11 11.45 11.37 0.43
CA PRO A 11 10.17 11.94 0.78
C PRO A 11 9.69 13.02 -0.18
N GLY A 12 8.72 12.62 -1.00
CA GLY A 12 7.93 13.52 -1.81
C GLY A 12 6.57 12.88 -2.03
N VAL A 13 5.60 13.25 -1.24
CA VAL A 13 4.21 12.76 -1.37
C VAL A 13 3.65 13.18 -2.71
N VAL A 14 3.35 12.22 -3.58
CA VAL A 14 2.58 12.45 -4.81
C VAL A 14 1.10 12.52 -4.44
N LEU A 15 0.52 13.70 -4.54
CA LEU A 15 -0.92 13.94 -4.41
C LEU A 15 -1.56 13.75 -5.78
N MET A 16 -2.48 12.80 -5.93
CA MET A 16 -3.43 12.78 -7.04
C MET A 16 -4.80 13.23 -6.52
N GLU A 17 -5.41 14.19 -7.20
CA GLU A 17 -6.79 14.57 -6.96
C GLU A 17 -7.71 13.43 -7.39
N ASP A 18 -8.61 13.03 -6.49
CA ASP A 18 -9.70 12.11 -6.79
C ASP A 18 -10.74 12.81 -7.67
N SER A 19 -10.79 12.46 -8.94
CA SER A 19 -11.94 12.71 -9.80
C SER A 19 -12.82 11.45 -9.79
N ASP A 20 -13.57 11.22 -8.74
CA ASP A 20 -14.65 10.24 -8.75
C ASP A 20 -15.91 10.82 -8.13
N SER A 21 -16.78 11.34 -9.00
CA SER A 21 -18.19 11.52 -8.76
C SER A 21 -18.89 10.16 -8.84
N CYS A 22 -18.75 9.35 -7.81
CA CYS A 22 -19.66 8.25 -7.55
C CYS A 22 -20.12 8.36 -6.10
N GLU A 23 -21.28 8.98 -5.92
CA GLU A 23 -21.99 9.01 -4.64
C GLU A 23 -22.48 7.60 -4.28
N THR A 24 -21.59 6.79 -3.74
CA THR A 24 -22.01 5.69 -2.88
C THR A 24 -22.20 6.26 -1.48
N LYS A 25 -23.44 6.27 -1.02
CA LYS A 25 -23.82 6.62 0.36
C LYS A 25 -22.98 5.77 1.33
N ARG A 26 -21.83 6.30 1.76
CA ARG A 26 -21.06 5.73 2.85
C ARG A 26 -21.90 5.88 4.12
N LYS A 27 -22.18 4.78 4.80
CA LYS A 27 -22.52 4.83 6.22
C LYS A 27 -21.27 5.41 6.92
N VAL A 28 -21.29 6.68 7.18
CA VAL A 28 -20.29 7.34 8.03
C VAL A 28 -20.50 6.75 9.42
N ILE A 29 -19.53 6.01 9.91
CA ILE A 29 -19.52 5.60 11.32
C ILE A 29 -19.48 6.92 12.13
N PRO A 30 -20.53 7.23 12.93
CA PRO A 30 -20.55 8.48 13.66
C PRO A 30 -19.38 8.48 14.66
N GLY A 31 -18.46 9.42 14.51
CA GLY A 31 -17.42 9.67 15.50
C GLY A 31 -15.96 9.62 15.06
N LEU A 32 -15.66 9.36 13.79
CA LEU A 32 -14.28 9.31 13.24
C LEU A 32 -13.92 10.58 12.45
N THR A 33 -14.40 11.74 12.85
CA THR A 33 -13.98 13.01 12.25
C THR A 33 -12.69 13.49 12.89
N GLY A 34 -11.63 13.61 12.11
CA GLY A 34 -10.41 14.28 12.52
C GLY A 34 -10.69 15.77 12.84
N VAL A 35 -10.09 16.24 13.89
CA VAL A 35 -10.17 17.65 14.32
C VAL A 35 -8.93 18.37 13.84
N MET A 36 -9.11 19.50 13.12
CA MET A 36 -8.05 20.32 12.56
C MET A 36 -8.03 21.66 13.29
N ALA A 37 -6.86 22.08 13.77
CA ALA A 37 -6.66 23.37 14.41
C ALA A 37 -6.00 24.35 13.42
N ILE A 38 -6.62 25.51 13.20
CA ILE A 38 -6.04 26.61 12.45
C ILE A 38 -5.73 27.75 13.42
N PRO A 39 -4.49 28.27 13.47
CA PRO A 39 -4.18 29.43 14.28
C PRO A 39 -5.01 30.65 13.90
N THR A 40 -5.46 31.38 14.90
CA THR A 40 -6.18 32.67 14.72
C THR A 40 -5.21 33.75 14.20
N HIS A 41 -5.74 34.71 13.48
CA HIS A 41 -4.98 35.85 12.95
C HIS A 41 -3.84 35.49 11.97
N LYS A 42 -3.98 34.38 11.27
CA LYS A 42 -3.06 33.98 10.19
C LYS A 42 -3.82 33.87 8.87
N LEU A 43 -3.23 34.39 7.82
CA LEU A 43 -3.65 34.19 6.44
C LEU A 43 -2.62 33.24 5.79
N PHE A 44 -3.06 32.07 5.40
CA PHE A 44 -2.25 31.09 4.72
C PHE A 44 -2.37 31.25 3.22
N VAL A 45 -1.26 31.24 2.51
CA VAL A 45 -1.21 31.38 1.06
C VAL A 45 -0.28 30.35 0.49
N TRP A 46 -0.75 29.54 -0.47
CA TRP A 46 0.02 28.52 -1.16
C TRP A 46 0.06 28.77 -2.66
N GLN A 47 1.20 28.49 -3.25
CA GLN A 47 1.36 28.37 -4.68
C GLN A 47 0.91 26.98 -5.14
N GLN A 48 0.27 26.88 -6.29
CA GLN A 48 0.15 25.58 -6.95
C GLN A 48 1.54 25.23 -7.48
N GLN A 49 2.20 24.27 -6.89
CA GLN A 49 3.38 23.65 -7.52
C GLN A 49 2.85 22.82 -8.67
N ASP A 50 3.40 23.08 -9.88
CA ASP A 50 3.13 22.24 -11.05
C ASP A 50 3.49 20.80 -10.72
N ILE A 51 2.49 19.95 -10.61
CA ILE A 51 2.66 18.50 -10.65
C ILE A 51 2.83 18.12 -12.13
N ALA A 52 3.89 18.64 -12.74
CA ALA A 52 4.35 18.20 -14.04
C ALA A 52 5.12 16.90 -13.85
N GLN A 53 4.40 15.79 -13.70
CA GLN A 53 4.89 14.46 -14.09
C GLN A 53 3.89 13.34 -13.73
N THR A 54 2.68 13.40 -14.22
CA THR A 54 1.93 12.15 -14.49
C THR A 54 1.00 12.38 -15.67
N SER A 55 1.38 11.76 -16.78
CA SER A 55 0.64 11.73 -18.01
C SER A 55 -0.65 10.93 -17.86
N CYS A 56 -1.76 11.60 -17.73
CA CYS A 56 -3.04 11.16 -18.29
C CYS A 56 -3.78 12.42 -18.69
N ALA A 57 -3.82 12.68 -20.00
CA ALA A 57 -4.42 13.86 -20.57
C ALA A 57 -5.95 13.79 -20.47
N SER A 58 -6.51 14.49 -19.50
CA SER A 58 -7.81 15.14 -19.66
C SER A 58 -7.57 16.62 -19.58
N LYS A 59 -8.03 17.35 -20.60
CA LYS A 59 -7.94 18.80 -20.73
C LYS A 59 -8.63 19.47 -19.54
N THR A 60 -7.84 19.81 -18.52
CA THR A 60 -8.25 20.78 -17.49
C THR A 60 -7.33 22.00 -17.65
N ASN A 61 -7.91 23.20 -17.66
CA ASN A 61 -7.16 24.44 -17.65
C ASN A 61 -6.16 24.44 -16.52
N ASN A 62 -4.87 24.30 -16.83
CA ASN A 62 -3.75 24.31 -15.91
C ASN A 62 -3.22 25.74 -15.67
N ASP A 63 -4.10 26.74 -15.57
CA ASP A 63 -3.63 28.07 -15.23
C ASP A 63 -3.16 28.09 -13.78
N PRO A 64 -1.97 28.66 -13.50
CA PRO A 64 -1.40 28.69 -12.16
C PRO A 64 -2.28 29.51 -11.21
N PHE A 65 -2.46 29.02 -9.98
CA PHE A 65 -3.32 29.69 -9.01
C PHE A 65 -2.75 29.68 -7.59
N LEU A 66 -3.20 30.65 -6.78
CA LEU A 66 -2.98 30.70 -5.34
C LEU A 66 -4.17 30.13 -4.58
N GLN A 67 -3.90 29.41 -3.51
CA GLN A 67 -4.89 29.03 -2.52
C GLN A 67 -4.73 29.85 -1.26
N PHE A 68 -5.85 30.26 -0.67
CA PHE A 68 -5.90 31.06 0.54
C PHE A 68 -6.77 30.37 1.58
N ALA A 69 -6.33 30.39 2.84
CA ALA A 69 -7.16 29.99 3.97
C ALA A 69 -6.95 30.93 5.16
N LEU A 70 -8.01 31.27 5.83
CA LEU A 70 -7.98 32.02 7.11
C LEU A 70 -9.16 31.59 7.99
N GLU A 71 -9.00 31.70 9.30
CA GLU A 71 -10.08 31.54 10.26
C GLU A 71 -10.47 32.89 10.82
N MET A 72 -11.78 33.21 10.75
CA MET A 72 -12.33 34.42 11.26
C MET A 72 -13.42 34.14 12.29
N SER A 73 -13.42 34.91 13.37
CA SER A 73 -14.48 34.90 14.39
C SER A 73 -15.47 36.05 14.16
N SER A 74 -16.74 35.85 14.56
CA SER A 74 -17.72 36.88 14.60
C SER A 74 -17.33 37.96 15.62
N VAL A 75 -17.89 39.16 15.50
CA VAL A 75 -17.63 40.32 16.40
C VAL A 75 -17.87 39.96 17.86
N ASP A 76 -18.86 39.13 18.14
CA ASP A 76 -19.22 38.65 19.48
C ASP A 76 -18.42 37.39 19.93
N GLY A 77 -17.53 36.90 19.09
CA GLY A 77 -16.73 35.68 19.37
C GLY A 77 -17.51 34.36 19.42
N THR A 78 -18.84 34.39 19.19
CA THR A 78 -19.68 33.18 19.34
C THR A 78 -19.61 32.24 18.15
N LYS A 79 -19.18 32.71 16.98
CA LYS A 79 -19.07 31.93 15.74
C LYS A 79 -17.69 32.10 15.12
N SER A 80 -17.13 31.04 14.61
CA SER A 80 -15.94 31.08 13.75
C SER A 80 -16.25 30.48 12.39
N LYS A 81 -15.60 30.99 11.35
CA LYS A 81 -15.74 30.51 9.98
C LYS A 81 -14.37 30.43 9.32
N ARG A 82 -14.10 29.29 8.71
CA ARG A 82 -12.94 29.10 7.81
C ARG A 82 -13.30 29.59 6.43
N VAL A 83 -12.48 30.46 5.90
CA VAL A 83 -12.65 31.05 4.57
C VAL A 83 -11.55 30.45 3.67
N TYR A 84 -11.97 29.75 2.64
CA TYR A 84 -11.10 29.21 1.60
C TYR A 84 -11.36 29.90 0.27
N MET A 85 -10.30 30.25 -0.45
CA MET A 85 -10.37 30.83 -1.78
C MET A 85 -9.29 30.29 -2.68
N LYS A 86 -9.60 30.14 -3.97
CA LYS A 86 -8.67 29.77 -5.05
C LYS A 86 -8.71 30.88 -6.09
N ARG A 87 -7.56 31.45 -6.45
CA ARG A 87 -7.46 32.58 -7.35
C ARG A 87 -6.29 32.42 -8.34
N PRO A 88 -6.47 32.78 -9.64
CA PRO A 88 -5.36 32.82 -10.59
C PRO A 88 -4.21 33.71 -10.09
N TYR A 89 -2.99 33.44 -10.54
CA TYR A 89 -1.81 34.25 -10.16
C TYR A 89 -1.90 35.69 -10.59
N ASP A 90 -2.45 35.94 -11.77
CA ASP A 90 -2.61 37.22 -12.44
C ASP A 90 -3.89 37.99 -12.00
N ASP A 91 -4.67 37.41 -11.08
CA ASP A 91 -5.85 38.09 -10.56
C ASP A 91 -5.46 39.39 -9.84
N PRO A 92 -6.08 40.52 -10.13
CA PRO A 92 -5.81 41.76 -9.41
C PRO A 92 -6.31 41.70 -7.96
N PHE A 93 -5.58 42.32 -7.06
CA PHE A 93 -5.96 42.32 -5.64
C PHE A 93 -7.39 42.88 -5.40
N SER A 94 -7.88 43.78 -6.23
CA SER A 94 -9.26 44.27 -6.19
C SER A 94 -10.29 43.14 -6.33
N ALA A 95 -10.09 42.23 -7.23
CA ALA A 95 -10.96 41.05 -7.41
C ALA A 95 -10.95 40.10 -6.21
N PHE A 96 -9.76 39.85 -5.64
CA PHE A 96 -9.59 39.08 -4.41
C PHE A 96 -10.32 39.73 -3.24
N LYS A 97 -10.11 41.05 -3.03
CA LYS A 97 -10.75 41.91 -2.02
C LYS A 97 -12.27 41.81 -2.09
N GLY A 98 -12.85 41.97 -3.30
CA GLY A 98 -14.29 41.87 -3.50
C GLY A 98 -14.87 40.51 -3.10
N ARG A 99 -14.21 39.40 -3.49
CA ARG A 99 -14.67 38.05 -3.11
C ARG A 99 -14.47 37.74 -1.63
N LEU A 100 -13.38 38.22 -1.03
CA LEU A 100 -13.17 38.06 0.40
C LEU A 100 -14.27 38.74 1.19
N ARG A 101 -14.60 39.99 0.84
CA ARG A 101 -15.70 40.77 1.45
C ARG A 101 -17.01 39.99 1.40
N THR A 102 -17.39 39.46 0.24
CA THR A 102 -18.63 38.69 0.09
C THR A 102 -18.66 37.47 1.04
N LYS A 103 -17.51 36.82 1.29
CA LYS A 103 -17.44 35.64 2.15
C LYS A 103 -17.50 35.94 3.64
N VAL A 104 -17.07 37.13 4.06
CA VAL A 104 -16.92 37.48 5.49
C VAL A 104 -17.91 38.52 5.98
N LYS A 105 -18.64 39.24 5.10
CA LYS A 105 -19.60 40.29 5.40
C LYS A 105 -20.58 39.85 6.50
N ASP A 106 -21.27 38.73 6.32
CA ASP A 106 -22.25 38.22 7.26
C ASP A 106 -21.65 37.85 8.63
N LEU A 107 -20.45 37.31 8.64
CA LEU A 107 -19.76 36.91 9.87
C LEU A 107 -19.36 38.14 10.71
N LEU A 108 -18.93 39.20 10.03
CA LEU A 108 -18.57 40.48 10.66
C LEU A 108 -19.76 41.37 10.93
N GLN A 109 -20.98 40.94 10.58
CA GLN A 109 -22.21 41.74 10.67
C GLN A 109 -22.09 43.14 9.98
N TRP A 110 -21.30 43.15 8.88
CA TRP A 110 -21.04 44.37 8.12
C TRP A 110 -22.20 44.65 7.17
N THR A 111 -22.83 45.79 7.32
CA THR A 111 -24.00 46.21 6.53
C THR A 111 -23.61 47.19 5.42
N ASP A 112 -24.50 47.43 4.47
CA ASP A 112 -24.24 48.38 3.41
C ASP A 112 -24.19 49.83 3.93
N ASP A 113 -24.79 50.11 5.10
CA ASP A 113 -24.72 51.38 5.80
C ASP A 113 -23.33 51.65 6.41
N ASP A 114 -22.53 50.61 6.68
CA ASP A 114 -21.16 50.73 7.20
C ASP A 114 -20.15 51.08 6.09
N GLY A 115 -20.60 51.17 4.84
CA GLY A 115 -19.75 51.40 3.69
C GLY A 115 -18.98 50.16 3.25
N GLU A 116 -17.90 50.35 2.49
CA GLU A 116 -17.11 49.28 1.96
C GLU A 116 -16.20 48.65 3.03
N LEU A 117 -16.33 47.33 3.31
CA LEU A 117 -15.48 46.61 4.27
C LEU A 117 -13.99 46.82 3.97
N PRO A 118 -13.20 47.44 4.89
CA PRO A 118 -11.78 47.66 4.66
C PRO A 118 -10.99 46.34 4.58
N VAL A 119 -10.26 46.15 3.48
CA VAL A 119 -9.31 45.04 3.30
C VAL A 119 -8.03 45.63 2.72
N GLN A 120 -6.96 45.60 3.47
CA GLN A 120 -5.70 46.28 3.16
C GLN A 120 -4.49 45.32 3.32
N PRO A 121 -3.62 45.13 2.30
CA PRO A 121 -2.37 44.48 2.46
C PRO A 121 -1.34 45.43 3.10
N LEU A 122 -0.50 44.92 3.96
CA LEU A 122 0.55 45.68 4.63
C LEU A 122 1.91 45.01 4.36
N TYR A 123 2.90 45.81 4.04
CA TYR A 123 4.29 45.37 3.97
C TYR A 123 4.89 45.20 5.37
N SER A 124 6.13 44.71 5.45
CA SER A 124 6.84 44.52 6.71
C SER A 124 7.12 45.82 7.49
N ASP A 125 7.19 46.94 6.78
CA ASP A 125 7.36 48.30 7.35
C ASP A 125 6.04 48.94 7.80
N GLY A 126 4.90 48.23 7.62
CA GLY A 126 3.57 48.73 7.96
C GLY A 126 2.90 49.62 6.92
N HIS A 127 3.59 49.94 5.81
CA HIS A 127 2.99 50.73 4.73
C HIS A 127 2.06 49.85 3.89
N SER A 128 0.97 50.43 3.43
CA SER A 128 0.06 49.82 2.47
C SER A 128 0.47 50.26 1.06
N PRO A 129 0.68 49.28 0.13
CA PRO A 129 0.92 49.63 -1.26
C PRO A 129 -0.30 50.28 -1.87
N ALA A 130 -0.10 51.16 -2.90
CA ALA A 130 -1.16 51.63 -3.78
C ALA A 130 -1.56 50.52 -4.77
N VAL A 131 -2.54 49.69 -4.44
CA VAL A 131 -2.51 48.24 -4.80
C VAL A 131 -3.70 47.77 -5.62
N GLU A 132 -4.54 48.61 -6.15
CA GLU A 132 -5.77 48.12 -6.80
C GLU A 132 -5.51 47.24 -8.01
N ASP A 133 -4.34 47.36 -8.64
CA ASP A 133 -3.97 46.62 -9.89
C ASP A 133 -2.78 45.67 -9.77
N ILE A 134 -2.30 45.35 -8.55
CA ILE A 134 -1.20 44.36 -8.39
C ILE A 134 -1.75 42.96 -8.49
N ASP A 135 -1.07 42.10 -9.31
CA ASP A 135 -1.33 40.68 -9.39
C ASP A 135 -1.09 40.01 -8.03
N LEU A 136 -1.96 39.07 -7.67
CA LEU A 136 -1.86 38.34 -6.38
C LEU A 136 -0.52 37.64 -6.22
N PHE A 137 0.03 37.05 -7.28
CA PHE A 137 1.33 36.38 -7.16
C PHE A 137 2.43 37.39 -6.82
N LYS A 138 2.49 38.54 -7.47
CA LYS A 138 3.48 39.59 -7.14
C LYS A 138 3.27 40.13 -5.72
N LEU A 139 2.03 40.29 -5.30
CA LEU A 139 1.73 40.78 -3.95
C LEU A 139 2.20 39.83 -2.85
N PHE A 140 2.00 38.54 -3.03
CA PHE A 140 2.30 37.54 -1.98
C PHE A 140 3.66 36.84 -2.14
N PHE A 141 4.18 36.68 -3.36
CA PHE A 141 5.35 35.85 -3.64
C PHE A 141 6.47 36.54 -4.44
N ASN A 142 6.45 37.89 -4.60
CA ASN A 142 7.48 38.59 -5.35
C ASN A 142 8.89 38.17 -4.89
N ALA A 143 9.65 37.52 -5.79
CA ALA A 143 10.99 37.02 -5.49
C ALA A 143 12.07 38.11 -5.58
N GLU A 144 11.85 39.12 -6.43
CA GLU A 144 12.83 40.18 -6.71
C GLU A 144 12.90 41.19 -5.57
N GLU A 145 11.76 41.51 -4.92
CA GLU A 145 11.69 42.44 -3.81
C GLU A 145 11.01 41.84 -2.56
N PRO A 146 11.73 41.02 -1.76
CA PRO A 146 11.13 40.36 -0.59
C PRO A 146 10.47 41.29 0.42
N ASN A 147 11.01 42.50 0.58
CA ASN A 147 10.48 43.50 1.51
C ASN A 147 9.17 44.14 1.04
N ARG A 148 8.82 44.01 -0.24
CA ARG A 148 7.58 44.45 -0.84
C ARG A 148 6.56 43.31 -1.02
N ARG A 149 6.67 42.25 -0.25
CA ARG A 149 5.62 41.24 -0.15
C ARG A 149 4.63 41.62 0.93
N CYS A 150 3.37 41.29 0.71
CA CYS A 150 2.33 41.42 1.73
C CYS A 150 2.69 40.65 2.99
N ALA A 151 3.16 41.32 4.03
CA ALA A 151 3.53 40.68 5.32
C ALA A 151 2.29 40.37 6.17
N SER A 152 1.25 41.18 6.05
CA SER A 152 -0.02 40.95 6.74
C SER A 152 -1.19 41.55 5.93
N LEU A 153 -2.39 40.97 6.13
CA LEU A 153 -3.64 41.47 5.57
C LEU A 153 -4.51 41.96 6.70
N GLN A 154 -4.89 43.25 6.64
CA GLN A 154 -5.83 43.81 7.57
C GLN A 154 -7.25 43.72 7.00
N ILE A 155 -8.18 43.13 7.75
CA ILE A 155 -9.58 42.99 7.41
C ILE A 155 -10.38 43.67 8.53
N ALA A 156 -11.07 44.76 8.24
CA ALA A 156 -11.63 45.64 9.27
C ALA A 156 -10.54 46.02 10.30
N ASN A 157 -10.78 45.72 11.57
CA ASN A 157 -9.83 45.98 12.65
C ASN A 157 -8.90 44.83 13.00
N ILE A 158 -8.98 43.73 12.25
CA ILE A 158 -8.21 42.50 12.54
C ILE A 158 -7.06 42.38 11.56
N LYS A 159 -5.84 42.18 12.09
CA LYS A 159 -4.64 41.98 11.31
C LYS A 159 -4.34 40.48 11.23
N TYR A 160 -4.12 39.97 10.01
CA TYR A 160 -3.76 38.59 9.70
C TYR A 160 -2.33 38.53 9.15
N ASP A 161 -1.41 37.93 9.87
CA ASP A 161 -0.03 37.70 9.36
C ASP A 161 -0.06 36.71 8.22
N VAL A 162 0.64 37.03 7.13
CA VAL A 162 0.74 36.14 5.95
C VAL A 162 1.77 35.08 6.15
N VAL A 163 1.35 33.83 6.03
CA VAL A 163 2.23 32.67 6.06
C VAL A 163 2.20 31.98 4.70
N ARG A 164 3.37 31.83 4.08
CA ARG A 164 3.54 31.32 2.72
C ARG A 164 3.95 29.87 2.72
N ASP A 165 3.33 29.09 1.84
CA ASP A 165 3.60 27.66 1.63
C ASP A 165 3.81 26.87 2.96
N PRO A 166 2.94 27.12 3.98
CA PRO A 166 3.09 26.39 5.24
C PRO A 166 2.76 24.91 5.07
N ALA A 167 3.34 24.09 5.92
CA ALA A 167 2.88 22.71 6.07
C ALA A 167 1.39 22.70 6.41
N TRP A 168 0.60 21.91 5.70
CA TRP A 168 -0.84 21.88 5.84
C TRP A 168 -1.37 20.45 5.91
N LEU A 169 -2.19 20.15 6.90
CA LEU A 169 -2.89 18.89 7.05
C LEU A 169 -4.37 19.08 6.64
N ASP A 170 -4.74 18.58 5.45
CA ASP A 170 -6.11 18.67 4.94
C ASP A 170 -7.04 17.69 5.65
N LYS A 171 -6.53 16.47 5.91
CA LYS A 171 -7.31 15.38 6.48
C LYS A 171 -6.42 14.45 7.29
N ILE A 172 -6.95 14.01 8.41
CA ILE A 172 -6.38 12.93 9.22
C ILE A 172 -7.46 11.92 9.55
N GLU A 173 -7.15 10.63 9.39
CA GLU A 173 -8.07 9.54 9.76
C GLU A 173 -7.28 8.32 10.23
N ILE A 174 -7.83 7.57 11.18
CA ILE A 174 -7.41 6.21 11.50
C ILE A 174 -8.42 5.28 10.83
N ALA A 175 -8.01 4.68 9.71
CA ALA A 175 -8.89 3.87 8.86
C ALA A 175 -8.80 2.37 9.15
N LEU A 176 -7.83 1.96 9.98
CA LEU A 176 -7.61 0.58 10.41
C LEU A 176 -8.14 0.37 11.82
N LEU A 177 -8.58 -0.84 12.12
CA LEU A 177 -8.93 -1.22 13.50
C LEU A 177 -7.67 -1.25 14.36
N PRO A 178 -7.70 -0.66 15.57
CA PRO A 178 -6.59 -0.73 16.49
C PRO A 178 -6.57 -2.10 17.18
N LEU A 179 -5.78 -3.02 16.64
CA LEU A 179 -5.62 -4.38 17.14
C LEU A 179 -4.34 -4.53 17.95
N VAL A 180 -4.39 -5.28 19.04
CA VAL A 180 -3.22 -5.55 19.89
C VAL A 180 -2.07 -6.12 19.06
N GLY A 181 -0.87 -5.56 19.23
CA GLY A 181 0.35 -5.97 18.53
C GLY A 181 0.41 -5.62 17.05
N CYS A 182 -0.63 -5.03 16.47
CA CYS A 182 -0.65 -4.66 15.05
C CYS A 182 -0.28 -3.20 14.86
N PRO A 183 0.58 -2.85 13.90
CA PRO A 183 0.94 -1.47 13.63
C PRO A 183 -0.26 -0.68 13.09
N ILE A 184 -0.54 0.45 13.72
CA ILE A 184 -1.57 1.39 13.29
C ILE A 184 -0.94 2.76 13.06
N PHE A 185 -1.35 3.44 12.02
CA PHE A 185 -0.89 4.78 11.68
C PHE A 185 -2.01 5.60 11.05
N PRO A 186 -1.97 6.93 11.18
CA PRO A 186 -2.97 7.79 10.57
C PRO A 186 -2.76 7.88 9.06
N SER A 187 -3.84 7.86 8.30
CA SER A 187 -3.85 8.32 6.92
C SER A 187 -3.95 9.83 6.94
N CYS A 188 -2.92 10.51 6.45
CA CYS A 188 -2.83 11.96 6.41
C CYS A 188 -2.80 12.45 4.97
N ASN A 189 -3.53 13.53 4.70
CA ASN A 189 -3.44 14.26 3.45
C ASN A 189 -2.80 15.61 3.76
N TRP A 190 -1.52 15.75 3.42
CA TRP A 190 -0.77 16.99 3.63
C TRP A 190 -0.34 17.66 2.35
N LYS A 191 -0.09 18.95 2.50
CA LYS A 191 0.46 19.80 1.45
C LYS A 191 1.65 20.58 2.04
N TYR A 192 2.65 20.84 1.22
CA TYR A 192 3.77 21.74 1.53
C TYR A 192 4.61 21.34 2.77
N THR A 193 4.71 20.04 3.07
CA THR A 193 5.56 19.57 4.15
C THR A 193 6.72 18.73 3.62
N THR A 194 7.86 18.83 4.30
CA THR A 194 8.96 17.89 4.19
C THR A 194 8.91 17.00 5.42
N ASP A 195 8.97 15.69 5.24
CA ASP A 195 8.69 14.66 6.27
C ASP A 195 9.50 14.77 7.57
N ASN A 196 10.66 15.45 7.56
CA ASN A 196 11.54 15.52 8.71
C ASN A 196 11.07 16.44 9.85
N LYS A 197 9.93 17.11 9.69
CA LYS A 197 9.39 18.06 10.67
C LYS A 197 8.09 17.63 11.32
N VAL A 198 7.56 16.47 10.94
CA VAL A 198 6.27 16.00 11.44
C VAL A 198 6.47 15.05 12.60
N ARG A 199 5.82 15.32 13.73
CA ARG A 199 5.78 14.43 14.90
C ARG A 199 4.39 13.86 15.06
N PHE A 200 4.30 12.57 15.35
CA PHE A 200 3.07 11.88 15.69
C PHE A 200 3.10 11.52 17.16
N LEU A 201 2.16 12.04 17.92
CA LEU A 201 2.03 11.83 19.35
C LEU A 201 0.81 10.97 19.60
N TRP A 202 1.01 9.78 20.18
CA TRP A 202 -0.04 8.82 20.46
C TRP A 202 -0.47 8.83 21.90
N PHE A 203 -1.78 8.79 22.11
CA PHE A 203 -2.41 8.87 23.42
C PHE A 203 -3.47 7.78 23.56
N VAL A 204 -3.75 7.38 24.81
CA VAL A 204 -4.82 6.46 25.18
C VAL A 204 -5.75 7.07 26.23
N ALA A 205 -7.04 6.73 26.20
CA ALA A 205 -8.00 7.07 27.24
C ALA A 205 -9.06 5.97 27.41
N ARG A 206 -9.59 5.79 28.62
CA ARG A 206 -10.63 4.79 28.90
C ARG A 206 -11.99 5.15 28.28
N GLU A 207 -12.29 6.42 28.16
CA GLU A 207 -13.53 6.93 27.57
C GLU A 207 -13.22 7.81 26.37
N LYS A 208 -14.19 7.89 25.46
CA LYS A 208 -14.08 8.77 24.30
C LYS A 208 -14.31 10.22 24.74
N HIS A 209 -13.29 10.82 25.30
CA HIS A 209 -13.31 12.25 25.58
C HIS A 209 -13.27 13.06 24.29
N GLN A 210 -13.97 14.19 24.28
CA GLN A 210 -13.86 15.10 23.14
C GLN A 210 -12.39 15.49 22.96
N LEU A 211 -11.90 15.35 21.75
CA LEU A 211 -10.63 15.95 21.36
C LEU A 211 -10.87 17.48 21.38
N GLY A 212 -10.72 18.08 22.56
CA GLY A 212 -10.95 19.50 22.75
C GLY A 212 -9.89 20.29 22.04
N ILE A 213 -10.29 21.03 20.98
CA ILE A 213 -9.53 22.18 20.57
C ILE A 213 -9.88 23.26 21.59
N LYS A 214 -9.13 23.38 22.66
CA LYS A 214 -9.07 24.64 23.38
C LYS A 214 -8.09 25.52 22.62
N LEU A 215 -8.61 26.45 21.85
CA LEU A 215 -7.88 27.66 21.50
C LEU A 215 -7.37 28.22 22.85
N ALA A 216 -6.06 28.42 22.94
CA ALA A 216 -5.44 28.90 24.17
C ALA A 216 -6.14 30.17 24.62
N ASP A 217 -6.65 30.14 25.85
CA ASP A 217 -7.25 31.33 26.50
C ASP A 217 -6.26 32.50 26.52
N GLU A 218 -6.69 33.60 25.99
CA GLU A 218 -6.53 35.04 26.22
C GLU A 218 -5.14 35.63 26.57
N HIS A 219 -4.08 34.94 26.87
CA HIS A 219 -2.79 35.56 27.15
C HIS A 219 -1.60 34.85 26.40
N HIS A 220 -1.26 35.46 25.24
CA HIS A 220 0.06 35.45 24.63
C HIS A 220 0.72 34.12 24.27
N THR A 221 0.08 33.29 23.39
CA THR A 221 0.90 32.50 22.44
C THR A 221 0.09 32.19 21.18
N THR A 222 0.53 32.66 20.06
CA THR A 222 -0.07 32.68 18.73
C THR A 222 0.04 31.36 17.98
N THR A 223 0.06 30.22 18.62
CA THR A 223 0.10 28.91 17.99
C THR A 223 -1.14 28.12 18.36
N GLY A 224 -2.02 27.87 17.41
CA GLY A 224 -3.18 26.98 17.58
C GLY A 224 -2.70 25.55 17.75
N ARG A 225 -2.45 25.13 19.00
CA ARG A 225 -2.08 23.76 19.33
C ARG A 225 -3.31 22.96 19.69
N VAL A 226 -3.38 21.71 19.18
CA VAL A 226 -4.36 20.74 19.65
C VAL A 226 -4.01 20.38 21.10
N ARG A 227 -4.91 20.69 22.05
CA ARG A 227 -4.77 20.22 23.43
C ARG A 227 -5.78 19.10 23.66
N LEU A 228 -5.26 17.95 24.09
CA LEU A 228 -6.10 16.87 24.59
C LEU A 228 -6.51 17.17 26.03
N SER A 229 -7.67 16.63 26.44
CA SER A 229 -8.08 16.68 27.85
C SER A 229 -7.08 15.89 28.73
N PRO A 230 -6.98 16.18 30.03
CA PRO A 230 -6.03 15.53 30.95
C PRO A 230 -6.19 14.01 31.05
N GLU A 231 -7.34 13.44 30.63
CA GLU A 231 -7.63 12.01 30.64
C GLU A 231 -6.90 11.23 29.54
N TRP A 232 -6.33 11.95 28.55
CA TRP A 232 -5.49 11.35 27.52
C TRP A 232 -4.06 11.18 28.00
N GLU A 233 -3.63 9.93 28.16
CA GLU A 233 -2.29 9.56 28.55
C GLU A 233 -1.40 9.39 27.32
N HIS A 234 -0.26 10.07 27.26
CA HIS A 234 0.73 9.91 26.20
C HIS A 234 1.42 8.54 26.33
N VAL A 235 1.41 7.75 25.24
CA VAL A 235 1.99 6.39 25.24
C VAL A 235 3.15 6.22 24.27
N HIS A 236 3.19 7.00 23.16
CA HIS A 236 4.24 6.84 22.15
C HIS A 236 4.42 8.09 21.32
N THR A 237 5.65 8.30 20.82
CA THR A 237 5.97 9.29 19.79
C THR A 237 6.63 8.58 18.63
N GLY A 238 5.99 8.63 17.46
CA GLY A 238 6.47 7.97 16.25
C GLY A 238 5.38 7.84 15.19
N PRO A 239 5.76 7.53 13.94
CA PRO A 239 4.84 7.53 12.81
C PRO A 239 3.75 6.45 12.90
N PHE A 240 3.95 5.41 13.67
CA PHE A 240 2.98 4.35 13.95
C PHE A 240 3.03 3.94 15.41
N TYR A 241 1.98 3.30 15.89
CA TYR A 241 1.87 2.71 17.22
C TYR A 241 1.32 1.29 17.13
N SER A 242 1.88 0.36 17.88
CA SER A 242 1.34 -1.00 18.05
C SER A 242 0.74 -1.12 19.43
N PRO A 243 -0.60 -1.15 19.57
CA PRO A 243 -1.25 -1.24 20.88
C PRO A 243 -0.84 -2.50 21.63
N THR A 244 -0.78 -2.39 22.95
CA THR A 244 -0.45 -3.50 23.84
C THR A 244 -1.72 -4.06 24.50
N THR A 245 -1.59 -5.19 25.19
CA THR A 245 -2.70 -5.78 26.00
C THR A 245 -3.26 -4.82 27.05
N LYS A 246 -2.43 -3.89 27.57
CA LYS A 246 -2.85 -2.84 28.52
C LYS A 246 -3.78 -1.80 27.93
N ASP A 247 -3.86 -1.73 26.59
CA ASP A 247 -4.65 -0.75 25.86
C ASP A 247 -6.02 -1.29 25.45
N VAL A 248 -6.28 -2.58 25.66
CA VAL A 248 -7.56 -3.21 25.32
C VAL A 248 -8.72 -2.44 25.95
N GLY A 249 -9.74 -2.15 25.13
CA GLY A 249 -10.91 -1.37 25.53
C GLY A 249 -10.70 0.14 25.60
N LYS A 250 -9.45 0.63 25.54
CA LYS A 250 -9.16 2.07 25.52
C LYS A 250 -9.26 2.61 24.09
N PHE A 251 -9.56 3.89 23.97
CA PHE A 251 -9.48 4.63 22.71
C PHE A 251 -8.06 5.13 22.48
N LEU A 252 -7.62 5.12 21.22
CA LEU A 252 -6.39 5.77 20.79
C LEU A 252 -6.69 7.14 20.22
N ALA A 253 -5.81 8.09 20.47
CA ALA A 253 -5.76 9.34 19.72
C ALA A 253 -4.36 9.55 19.18
N VAL A 254 -4.27 10.11 17.98
CA VAL A 254 -3.00 10.59 17.40
C VAL A 254 -3.11 12.07 17.13
N VAL A 255 -2.11 12.81 17.58
CA VAL A 255 -1.92 14.24 17.31
C VAL A 255 -0.75 14.36 16.34
N VAL A 256 -0.97 15.12 15.27
CA VAL A 256 0.06 15.49 14.31
C VAL A 256 0.56 16.88 14.70
N ASP A 257 1.83 16.97 15.02
CA ASP A 257 2.52 18.18 15.46
C ASP A 257 3.67 18.52 14.49
N PHE A 258 3.64 19.70 13.91
CA PHE A 258 4.67 20.21 12.99
C PHE A 258 5.80 20.97 13.72
N GLY A 259 5.79 21.05 15.05
CA GLY A 259 6.73 21.82 15.83
C GLY A 259 6.54 23.35 15.68
N ASP A 260 7.61 24.11 15.92
CA ASP A 260 7.54 25.59 16.01
C ASP A 260 7.26 26.31 14.67
N GLY A 261 7.30 25.59 13.56
CA GLY A 261 7.03 26.15 12.22
C GLY A 261 5.74 25.64 11.57
N GLY A 262 5.01 24.75 12.25
CA GLY A 262 3.82 24.12 11.71
C GLY A 262 2.56 24.88 12.08
N ILE A 263 1.59 24.85 11.18
CA ILE A 263 0.50 25.81 11.18
C ILE A 263 -0.85 25.18 11.31
N VAL A 264 -0.98 23.91 10.92
CA VAL A 264 -2.22 23.18 11.13
C VAL A 264 -1.91 21.82 11.74
N GLU A 265 -2.11 21.75 13.03
CA GLU A 265 -2.09 20.50 13.78
C GLU A 265 -3.43 19.79 13.61
N GLY A 266 -3.41 18.47 13.64
CA GLY A 266 -4.62 17.65 13.56
C GLY A 266 -4.61 16.55 14.59
N ALA A 267 -5.79 16.16 15.01
CA ALA A 267 -5.97 15.02 15.89
C ALA A 267 -7.15 14.16 15.44
N VAL A 268 -7.05 12.86 15.63
CA VAL A 268 -8.13 11.91 15.39
C VAL A 268 -8.15 10.85 16.47
N CYS A 269 -9.37 10.40 16.82
CA CYS A 269 -9.60 9.33 17.76
C CYS A 269 -10.06 8.06 17.02
N SER A 270 -9.57 6.89 17.45
CA SER A 270 -9.97 5.59 16.92
C SER A 270 -11.26 5.04 17.54
N THR A 271 -11.67 3.86 17.11
CA THR A 271 -12.49 2.92 17.90
C THR A 271 -11.67 2.38 19.07
N PRO A 272 -12.28 1.73 20.06
CA PRO A 272 -11.52 1.08 21.14
C PRO A 272 -10.55 0.03 20.60
N VAL A 273 -9.40 -0.11 21.24
CA VAL A 273 -8.42 -1.18 20.96
C VAL A 273 -9.07 -2.54 21.23
N ALA A 274 -8.95 -3.44 20.29
CA ALA A 274 -9.45 -4.81 20.37
C ALA A 274 -8.31 -5.83 20.38
N LYS A 275 -8.56 -6.99 21.00
CA LYS A 275 -7.70 -8.16 20.79
C LYS A 275 -7.85 -8.66 19.34
N VAL A 276 -6.82 -9.36 18.85
CA VAL A 276 -6.93 -10.13 17.60
C VAL A 276 -7.62 -11.45 17.91
N GLY A 277 -8.41 -11.95 16.97
CA GLY A 277 -9.18 -13.16 17.18
C GLY A 277 -10.57 -12.91 17.73
N ILE A 278 -11.13 -13.89 18.41
CA ILE A 278 -12.50 -13.86 18.94
C ILE A 278 -12.45 -13.72 20.45
N ASP A 279 -12.75 -12.53 20.93
CA ASP A 279 -12.98 -12.25 22.34
C ASP A 279 -14.44 -11.82 22.59
N ARG A 280 -14.83 -11.68 23.86
CA ARG A 280 -16.16 -11.24 24.25
C ARG A 280 -16.53 -9.89 23.63
N GLY A 281 -15.61 -8.94 23.63
CA GLY A 281 -15.83 -7.63 23.04
C GLY A 281 -15.98 -7.67 21.50
N THR A 282 -15.37 -8.64 20.85
CA THR A 282 -15.55 -8.89 19.42
C THR A 282 -16.94 -9.46 19.16
N ILE A 283 -17.37 -10.49 19.91
CA ILE A 283 -18.71 -11.08 19.77
C ILE A 283 -19.81 -10.04 19.96
N ASP A 284 -19.68 -9.16 20.95
CA ASP A 284 -20.69 -8.12 21.20
C ASP A 284 -20.88 -7.19 19.99
N ARG A 285 -19.84 -7.03 19.17
CA ARG A 285 -19.85 -6.19 17.96
C ARG A 285 -20.32 -6.91 16.71
N LEU A 286 -20.34 -8.25 16.67
CA LEU A 286 -20.79 -9.04 15.54
C LEU A 286 -22.30 -8.92 15.34
N ASP A 287 -22.74 -8.96 14.10
CA ASP A 287 -24.16 -9.05 13.77
C ASP A 287 -24.71 -10.47 14.05
N ALA A 288 -26.01 -10.64 13.86
CA ALA A 288 -26.67 -11.93 14.17
C ALA A 288 -26.23 -13.06 13.24
N GLU A 289 -25.91 -12.75 11.98
CA GLU A 289 -25.46 -13.73 10.97
C GLU A 289 -24.05 -14.22 11.30
N ASP A 290 -23.14 -13.31 11.66
CA ASP A 290 -21.77 -13.62 12.08
C ASP A 290 -21.78 -14.46 13.37
N LYS A 291 -22.67 -14.15 14.34
CA LYS A 291 -22.83 -14.94 15.59
C LYS A 291 -23.34 -16.35 15.31
N GLU A 292 -24.32 -16.50 14.42
CA GLU A 292 -24.84 -17.81 14.01
C GLU A 292 -23.74 -18.65 13.31
N MET A 293 -22.92 -18.00 12.50
CA MET A 293 -21.79 -18.66 11.84
C MET A 293 -20.77 -19.20 12.85
N LEU A 294 -20.38 -18.39 13.84
CA LEU A 294 -19.46 -18.82 14.89
C LEU A 294 -20.05 -19.98 15.71
N ALA A 295 -21.34 -19.94 16.02
CA ALA A 295 -22.01 -21.03 16.71
C ALA A 295 -21.96 -22.34 15.92
N LYS A 296 -22.07 -22.30 14.57
CA LYS A 296 -21.91 -23.47 13.70
C LYS A 296 -20.49 -24.05 13.73
N LEU A 297 -19.49 -23.23 14.02
CA LEU A 297 -18.10 -23.63 14.22
C LEU A 297 -17.82 -24.13 15.68
N GLY A 298 -18.86 -24.17 16.53
CA GLY A 298 -18.73 -24.56 17.94
C GLY A 298 -18.15 -23.47 18.83
N ILE A 299 -18.14 -22.22 18.34
CA ILE A 299 -17.63 -21.05 19.06
C ILE A 299 -18.81 -20.24 19.54
N ASP A 300 -19.25 -20.49 20.74
CA ASP A 300 -20.30 -19.75 21.42
C ASP A 300 -19.75 -18.93 22.60
N GLN A 301 -20.61 -18.14 23.21
CA GLN A 301 -20.25 -17.29 24.36
C GLN A 301 -19.74 -18.11 25.55
N GLY A 302 -20.27 -19.31 25.76
CA GLY A 302 -19.84 -20.21 26.80
C GLY A 302 -18.44 -20.79 26.58
N THR A 303 -18.11 -21.09 25.35
CA THR A 303 -16.77 -21.57 24.96
C THR A 303 -15.70 -20.52 25.22
N ILE A 304 -16.02 -19.25 24.98
CA ILE A 304 -15.10 -18.12 25.17
C ILE A 304 -14.94 -17.74 26.64
N ASP A 305 -16.02 -17.81 27.42
CA ASP A 305 -15.96 -17.54 28.86
C ASP A 305 -15.09 -18.59 29.63
N HIS A 306 -14.80 -19.74 29.00
CA HIS A 306 -13.91 -20.79 29.51
C HIS A 306 -12.51 -20.78 28.91
N GLN A 307 -12.23 -19.95 27.87
CA GLN A 307 -10.88 -19.77 27.36
C GLN A 307 -10.08 -18.92 28.36
N ASP A 308 -8.94 -19.45 28.80
CA ASP A 308 -7.97 -18.71 29.60
C ASP A 308 -7.71 -17.33 29.00
N GLU A 309 -7.46 -16.31 29.82
CA GLU A 309 -7.15 -14.94 29.43
C GLU A 309 -5.87 -14.82 28.56
N SER A 310 -5.26 -15.96 28.17
CA SER A 310 -4.11 -16.00 27.26
C SER A 310 -4.49 -15.43 25.89
N ASP A 311 -3.63 -14.58 25.36
CA ASP A 311 -3.80 -14.02 24.03
C ASP A 311 -3.82 -15.15 22.99
N GLU A 312 -4.75 -15.08 22.05
CA GLU A 312 -4.89 -16.08 20.98
C GLU A 312 -3.65 -16.02 20.06
N GLU A 313 -2.97 -17.17 19.89
CA GLU A 313 -1.81 -17.28 19.03
C GLU A 313 -2.20 -17.11 17.56
N LEU A 314 -1.60 -16.13 16.89
CA LEU A 314 -1.79 -15.92 15.47
C LEU A 314 -1.01 -16.96 14.65
N ILE A 315 -1.54 -17.30 13.49
CA ILE A 315 -1.00 -18.34 12.60
C ILE A 315 0.49 -18.17 12.27
N PHE A 316 0.98 -16.94 12.29
CA PHE A 316 2.37 -16.61 11.93
C PHE A 316 3.30 -16.44 13.15
N GLU A 317 2.77 -16.26 14.37
CA GLU A 317 3.61 -15.89 15.53
C GLU A 317 4.61 -16.95 15.93
N ARG A 318 4.20 -18.22 15.94
CA ARG A 318 5.10 -19.32 16.25
C ARG A 318 6.24 -19.42 15.26
N ARG A 319 5.93 -19.36 13.96
CA ARG A 319 6.93 -19.32 12.89
C ARG A 319 7.92 -18.19 13.08
N GLN A 320 7.43 -17.00 13.38
CA GLN A 320 8.27 -15.83 13.59
C GLN A 320 9.19 -16.00 14.79
N ARG A 321 8.69 -16.50 15.91
CA ARG A 321 9.52 -16.77 17.10
C ARG A 321 10.62 -17.81 16.84
N GLU A 322 10.29 -18.87 16.11
CA GLU A 322 11.20 -19.99 15.87
C GLU A 322 12.24 -19.69 14.78
N CYS A 323 11.92 -18.83 13.83
CA CYS A 323 12.72 -18.62 12.63
C CYS A 323 13.35 -17.23 12.51
N CYS A 324 12.79 -16.18 13.15
CA CYS A 324 13.23 -14.79 12.99
C CYS A 324 14.31 -14.29 13.95
N GLY A 325 15.02 -15.17 14.63
CA GLY A 325 15.91 -14.78 15.72
C GLY A 325 17.01 -13.77 15.38
N GLN A 326 17.43 -13.64 14.13
CA GLN A 326 18.45 -12.66 13.69
C GLN A 326 18.23 -12.24 12.24
N GLN A 327 18.62 -10.99 11.94
CA GLN A 327 18.80 -10.53 10.56
C GLN A 327 20.01 -11.24 9.96
N LEU A 328 19.87 -11.76 8.73
CA LEU A 328 20.98 -12.39 8.03
C LEU A 328 22.04 -11.36 7.68
N SER A 329 23.30 -11.75 7.73
CA SER A 329 24.46 -10.90 7.41
C SER A 329 25.21 -11.44 6.19
N GLY A 330 26.09 -10.62 5.61
CA GLY A 330 26.89 -11.01 4.45
C GLY A 330 26.02 -11.34 3.23
N ASN A 331 26.28 -12.48 2.61
CA ASN A 331 25.63 -12.96 1.39
C ASN A 331 24.34 -13.76 1.64
N GLY A 332 23.90 -13.87 2.89
CA GLY A 332 22.63 -14.52 3.26
C GLY A 332 21.46 -13.56 3.07
N TYR A 333 20.40 -14.02 2.40
CA TYR A 333 19.18 -13.20 2.12
C TYR A 333 17.92 -14.00 2.42
N ARG A 334 16.97 -13.36 3.11
CA ARG A 334 15.63 -13.91 3.34
C ARG A 334 14.67 -13.42 2.28
N ILE A 335 14.06 -14.35 1.55
CA ILE A 335 13.15 -14.10 0.45
C ILE A 335 11.77 -14.60 0.83
N MET A 336 10.74 -13.82 0.53
CA MET A 336 9.34 -14.11 0.84
C MET A 336 8.46 -13.91 -0.39
N SER A 337 7.49 -14.82 -0.62
CA SER A 337 6.36 -14.61 -1.54
C SER A 337 5.06 -14.81 -0.81
N TYR A 338 4.08 -13.91 -1.06
CA TYR A 338 2.80 -13.94 -0.36
C TYR A 338 1.67 -13.31 -1.19
N ASN A 339 0.65 -14.10 -1.53
CA ASN A 339 -0.64 -13.60 -2.00
C ASN A 339 -1.44 -13.12 -0.78
N ILE A 340 -1.72 -11.80 -0.70
CA ILE A 340 -2.34 -11.17 0.48
C ILE A 340 -3.86 -11.05 0.41
N LEU A 341 -4.49 -11.65 -0.56
CA LEU A 341 -5.93 -11.63 -0.84
C LEU A 341 -6.49 -10.20 -0.97
N ALA A 342 -6.72 -9.76 -2.19
CA ALA A 342 -7.25 -8.43 -2.46
C ALA A 342 -8.66 -8.25 -1.89
N GLY A 343 -8.87 -7.16 -1.16
CA GLY A 343 -10.18 -6.82 -0.58
C GLY A 343 -11.26 -6.58 -1.64
N LEU A 344 -10.87 -6.33 -2.90
CA LEU A 344 -11.82 -6.19 -3.99
C LEU A 344 -12.58 -7.50 -4.27
N TYR A 345 -11.96 -8.66 -4.09
CA TYR A 345 -12.60 -9.96 -4.27
C TYR A 345 -13.61 -10.27 -3.16
N LEU A 346 -13.50 -9.61 -2.03
CA LEU A 346 -14.43 -9.70 -0.90
C LEU A 346 -15.61 -8.72 -1.00
N LYS A 347 -15.59 -7.79 -1.98
CA LYS A 347 -16.60 -6.72 -2.16
C LYS A 347 -17.35 -6.81 -3.48
N LEU A 348 -17.38 -7.96 -4.11
CA LEU A 348 -18.13 -8.16 -5.34
C LEU A 348 -19.62 -7.96 -5.04
N ASN A 349 -20.30 -7.06 -5.78
CA ASN A 349 -21.73 -6.76 -5.66
C ASN A 349 -22.62 -7.91 -6.21
N LEU A 350 -22.25 -9.14 -5.95
CA LEU A 350 -23.02 -10.30 -6.31
C LEU A 350 -24.02 -10.62 -5.18
N LYS A 351 -25.28 -10.81 -5.53
CA LYS A 351 -26.26 -11.41 -4.61
C LYS A 351 -25.71 -12.78 -4.21
N LYS A 352 -25.43 -12.99 -2.91
CA LYS A 352 -24.86 -14.22 -2.34
C LYS A 352 -23.32 -14.30 -2.37
N GLN A 353 -22.63 -13.18 -2.29
CA GLN A 353 -21.17 -13.16 -2.25
C GLN A 353 -20.60 -13.99 -1.09
N GLU A 354 -21.25 -13.96 0.07
CA GLU A 354 -20.83 -14.68 1.27
C GLU A 354 -20.86 -16.21 1.06
N GLU A 355 -21.79 -16.70 0.26
CA GLU A 355 -21.87 -18.13 -0.11
C GLU A 355 -20.82 -18.52 -1.17
N LEU A 356 -20.23 -17.54 -1.88
CA LEU A 356 -19.36 -17.81 -3.03
C LEU A 356 -17.87 -17.90 -2.67
N PHE A 357 -17.41 -17.15 -1.66
CA PHE A 357 -15.98 -17.06 -1.36
C PHE A 357 -15.62 -17.69 0.00
N PHE A 358 -15.90 -17.04 1.11
CA PHE A 358 -15.45 -17.49 2.44
C PHE A 358 -16.60 -17.53 3.45
N PRO A 359 -17.62 -18.41 3.27
CA PRO A 359 -18.80 -18.43 4.13
C PRO A 359 -18.51 -18.94 5.55
N TYR A 360 -17.36 -19.56 5.78
CA TYR A 360 -16.89 -20.01 7.07
C TYR A 360 -16.17 -18.88 7.86
N CYS A 361 -15.89 -17.76 7.25
CA CYS A 361 -15.23 -16.61 7.90
C CYS A 361 -16.26 -15.48 8.10
N PRO A 362 -16.54 -15.05 9.35
CA PRO A 362 -17.45 -13.93 9.60
C PRO A 362 -17.04 -12.67 8.85
N LYS A 363 -18.02 -11.90 8.37
CA LYS A 363 -17.79 -10.68 7.55
C LYS A 363 -16.88 -9.65 8.23
N HIS A 364 -16.98 -9.55 9.54
CA HIS A 364 -16.12 -8.69 10.33
C HIS A 364 -14.63 -8.96 10.09
N PHE A 365 -14.23 -10.24 10.05
CA PHE A 365 -12.83 -10.64 9.86
C PHE A 365 -12.38 -10.60 8.39
N GLN A 366 -13.33 -10.56 7.45
CA GLN A 366 -13.03 -10.36 6.02
C GLN A 366 -12.77 -8.88 5.70
N GLY A 367 -13.15 -7.96 6.58
CA GLY A 367 -12.99 -6.52 6.39
C GLY A 367 -11.53 -6.09 6.22
N SER A 368 -11.27 -5.18 5.28
CA SER A 368 -9.92 -4.63 5.06
C SER A 368 -9.37 -3.87 6.27
N ASP A 369 -10.23 -3.30 7.10
CA ASP A 369 -9.89 -2.61 8.33
C ASP A 369 -9.39 -3.57 9.42
N TYR A 370 -9.83 -4.84 9.40
CA TYR A 370 -9.34 -5.91 10.25
C TYR A 370 -8.10 -6.60 9.67
N ARG A 371 -8.13 -6.99 8.38
CA ARG A 371 -7.09 -7.80 7.75
C ARG A 371 -5.78 -7.05 7.53
N TYR A 372 -5.85 -5.76 7.13
CA TYR A 372 -4.63 -5.00 6.81
C TYR A 372 -3.68 -4.83 7.98
N PRO A 373 -4.12 -4.52 9.22
CA PRO A 373 -3.23 -4.53 10.38
C PRO A 373 -2.50 -5.85 10.61
N LEU A 374 -3.20 -6.99 10.40
CA LEU A 374 -2.61 -8.32 10.52
C LEU A 374 -1.56 -8.57 9.44
N ILE A 375 -1.84 -8.21 8.18
CA ILE A 375 -0.87 -8.33 7.09
C ILE A 375 0.39 -7.49 7.40
N LEU A 376 0.24 -6.26 7.87
CA LEU A 376 1.38 -5.41 8.20
C LEU A 376 2.22 -6.00 9.34
N ARG A 377 1.57 -6.53 10.39
CA ARG A 377 2.24 -7.23 11.50
C ARG A 377 2.97 -8.49 11.00
N GLU A 378 2.34 -9.25 10.13
CA GLU A 378 2.91 -10.48 9.56
C GLU A 378 4.16 -10.17 8.72
N LEU A 379 4.10 -9.16 7.84
CA LEU A 379 5.25 -8.70 7.04
C LEU A 379 6.40 -8.20 7.92
N GLU A 380 6.10 -7.41 8.96
CA GLU A 380 7.10 -6.92 9.91
C GLU A 380 7.81 -8.07 10.64
N GLY A 381 7.02 -9.03 11.13
CA GLY A 381 7.53 -10.13 11.92
C GLY A 381 8.40 -11.11 11.13
N TYR A 382 8.16 -11.27 9.82
CA TYR A 382 9.02 -12.10 8.97
C TYR A 382 10.34 -11.43 8.62
N ASN A 383 10.42 -10.12 8.65
CA ASN A 383 11.66 -9.36 8.46
C ASN A 383 12.48 -9.82 7.23
N ALA A 384 11.80 -10.05 6.09
CA ALA A 384 12.43 -10.53 4.86
C ALA A 384 13.19 -9.41 4.15
N ASP A 385 14.31 -9.73 3.49
CA ASP A 385 15.11 -8.77 2.74
C ASP A 385 14.49 -8.43 1.38
N LEU A 386 13.84 -9.43 0.76
CA LEU A 386 13.15 -9.32 -0.53
C LEU A 386 11.75 -9.92 -0.41
N ILE A 387 10.73 -9.16 -0.78
CA ILE A 387 9.31 -9.50 -0.60
C ILE A 387 8.59 -9.38 -1.94
N PHE A 388 7.90 -10.45 -2.33
CA PHE A 388 7.04 -10.52 -3.51
C PHE A 388 5.59 -10.67 -3.07
N LEU A 389 4.75 -9.68 -3.35
CA LEU A 389 3.34 -9.71 -2.99
C LEU A 389 2.45 -9.78 -4.23
N GLN A 390 1.39 -10.57 -4.15
CA GLN A 390 0.34 -10.71 -5.13
C GLN A 390 -0.98 -10.24 -4.52
N GLU A 391 -1.94 -9.89 -5.36
CA GLU A 391 -3.25 -9.36 -4.96
C GLU A 391 -3.17 -8.11 -4.06
N VAL A 392 -2.24 -7.22 -4.36
CA VAL A 392 -2.10 -5.97 -3.62
C VAL A 392 -3.14 -4.97 -4.10
N ASP A 393 -4.15 -4.70 -3.29
CA ASP A 393 -5.10 -3.62 -3.57
C ASP A 393 -4.41 -2.27 -3.77
N PHE A 394 -4.76 -1.54 -4.81
CA PHE A 394 -4.24 -0.19 -5.04
C PHE A 394 -4.44 0.75 -3.83
N ARG A 395 -5.61 0.65 -3.16
CA ARG A 395 -5.89 1.45 -1.96
C ARG A 395 -5.02 1.04 -0.78
N MET A 396 -4.81 -0.26 -0.57
CA MET A 396 -3.91 -0.75 0.48
C MET A 396 -2.48 -0.28 0.22
N GLN A 397 -1.99 -0.45 -1.01
CA GLN A 397 -0.66 -0.01 -1.40
C GLN A 397 -0.47 1.48 -1.13
N LYS A 398 -1.36 2.34 -1.64
CA LYS A 398 -1.23 3.80 -1.56
C LYS A 398 -1.37 4.34 -0.14
N ARG A 399 -2.27 3.78 0.68
CA ARG A 399 -2.62 4.35 1.98
C ARG A 399 -1.84 3.78 3.15
N PHE A 400 -1.40 2.54 3.05
CA PHE A 400 -0.85 1.80 4.19
C PHE A 400 0.48 1.13 3.87
N LEU A 401 0.50 0.22 2.90
CA LEU A 401 1.61 -0.68 2.68
C LEU A 401 2.89 0.05 2.26
N ALA A 402 2.81 0.96 1.30
CA ALA A 402 3.98 1.71 0.84
C ALA A 402 4.58 2.59 1.94
N GLN A 403 3.73 3.29 2.71
CA GLN A 403 4.19 4.12 3.82
C GLN A 403 4.81 3.27 4.93
N PHE A 404 4.16 2.16 5.29
CA PHE A 404 4.65 1.25 6.31
C PHE A 404 6.01 0.66 5.93
N LEU A 405 6.15 0.13 4.72
CA LEU A 405 7.39 -0.44 4.23
C LEU A 405 8.52 0.60 4.15
N LEU A 406 8.19 1.83 3.70
CA LEU A 406 9.16 2.93 3.72
C LEU A 406 9.68 3.23 5.12
N LEU A 407 8.81 3.28 6.13
CA LEU A 407 9.18 3.49 7.53
C LEU A 407 10.02 2.34 8.12
N LYS A 408 9.97 1.16 7.49
CA LYS A 408 10.78 -0.02 7.83
C LYS A 408 12.03 -0.17 6.95
N ASP A 409 12.41 0.90 6.26
CA ASP A 409 13.58 0.98 5.36
C ASP A 409 13.50 0.06 4.13
N TYR A 410 12.30 -0.10 3.56
CA TYR A 410 12.12 -0.76 2.26
C TYR A 410 11.81 0.24 1.16
N SER A 411 12.37 0.00 -0.02
CA SER A 411 11.87 0.54 -1.28
C SER A 411 10.87 -0.42 -1.91
N THR A 412 9.88 0.12 -2.61
CA THR A 412 8.79 -0.66 -3.23
C THR A 412 8.60 -0.32 -4.68
N VAL A 413 8.30 -1.33 -5.49
CA VAL A 413 7.82 -1.18 -6.86
C VAL A 413 6.46 -1.84 -6.94
N PHE A 414 5.44 -1.09 -7.33
CA PHE A 414 4.08 -1.58 -7.50
C PHE A 414 3.64 -1.44 -8.95
N ASN A 415 3.08 -2.49 -9.52
CA ASN A 415 2.50 -2.52 -10.86
C ASN A 415 1.06 -3.02 -10.79
N CYS A 416 0.10 -2.14 -11.07
CA CYS A 416 -1.31 -2.48 -11.10
C CYS A 416 -1.62 -3.32 -12.35
N LYS A 417 -2.50 -4.32 -12.23
CA LYS A 417 -3.12 -4.97 -13.37
C LYS A 417 -4.02 -3.96 -14.09
N GLU A 418 -3.94 -3.88 -15.41
CA GLU A 418 -4.74 -2.95 -16.21
C GLU A 418 -6.21 -3.38 -16.33
N ASN A 419 -7.05 -2.49 -16.87
CA ASN A 419 -8.46 -2.74 -17.24
C ASN A 419 -9.39 -3.10 -16.08
N GLU A 420 -9.71 -2.11 -15.23
CA GLU A 420 -10.72 -2.21 -14.16
C GLU A 420 -10.37 -3.07 -12.95
N VAL A 421 -9.24 -3.78 -12.96
CA VAL A 421 -8.78 -4.54 -11.81
C VAL A 421 -7.89 -3.65 -10.94
N ASN A 422 -8.41 -3.18 -9.82
CA ASN A 422 -7.72 -2.29 -8.89
C ASN A 422 -6.79 -3.06 -7.91
N GLU A 423 -6.09 -4.08 -8.41
CA GLU A 423 -5.07 -4.81 -7.68
C GLU A 423 -3.84 -5.05 -8.56
N GLY A 424 -2.72 -5.43 -7.97
CA GLY A 424 -1.48 -5.62 -8.69
C GLY A 424 -0.44 -6.43 -7.93
N LEU A 425 0.78 -6.33 -8.43
CA LEU A 425 1.97 -6.97 -7.91
C LEU A 425 2.88 -5.94 -7.25
N LEU A 426 3.51 -6.32 -6.15
CA LEU A 426 4.46 -5.47 -5.45
C LEU A 426 5.74 -6.25 -5.14
N ILE A 427 6.89 -5.66 -5.49
CA ILE A 427 8.20 -6.11 -4.99
C ILE A 427 8.69 -5.05 -4.00
N ALA A 428 9.03 -5.49 -2.78
CA ALA A 428 9.70 -4.67 -1.80
C ALA A 428 11.09 -5.24 -1.48
N PHE A 429 12.05 -4.37 -1.28
CA PHE A 429 13.42 -4.73 -0.97
C PHE A 429 14.02 -3.79 0.07
N ARG A 430 14.80 -4.35 0.99
CA ARG A 430 15.45 -3.62 2.07
C ARG A 430 16.58 -2.75 1.56
N ASN A 431 16.56 -1.45 1.86
CA ASN A 431 17.55 -0.49 1.37
C ASN A 431 18.96 -0.74 1.90
N GLU A 432 19.09 -1.32 3.11
CA GLU A 432 20.38 -1.73 3.66
C GLU A 432 21.02 -2.89 2.90
N ARG A 433 20.23 -3.71 2.20
CA ARG A 433 20.67 -4.94 1.53
C ARG A 433 20.80 -4.77 0.02
N PHE A 434 19.93 -3.94 -0.57
CA PHE A 434 19.87 -3.75 -2.02
C PHE A 434 19.94 -2.28 -2.40
N HIS A 435 20.37 -2.03 -3.61
CA HIS A 435 20.26 -0.72 -4.25
C HIS A 435 19.89 -0.88 -5.72
N SER A 436 19.39 0.18 -6.29
CA SER A 436 19.17 0.33 -7.72
C SER A 436 20.40 0.95 -8.38
N LEU A 437 20.66 0.62 -9.65
CA LEU A 437 21.73 1.24 -10.44
C LEU A 437 21.44 2.70 -10.80
N ALA A 438 20.18 3.10 -10.80
CA ALA A 438 19.71 4.45 -11.08
C ALA A 438 19.00 5.00 -9.83
N GLU A 439 18.58 6.27 -9.87
CA GLU A 439 17.73 6.85 -8.82
C GLU A 439 16.45 6.03 -8.56
N ARG A 440 16.03 5.23 -9.54
CA ARG A 440 14.88 4.32 -9.46
C ARG A 440 15.27 2.95 -9.99
N PRO A 441 14.68 1.84 -9.48
CA PRO A 441 14.89 0.50 -10.01
C PRO A 441 14.54 0.45 -11.51
N GLU A 442 15.40 -0.21 -12.29
CA GLU A 442 15.08 -0.52 -13.68
C GLU A 442 13.87 -1.47 -13.69
N ASN A 443 12.79 -1.02 -14.30
CA ASN A 443 11.52 -1.72 -14.34
C ASN A 443 11.19 -2.17 -15.76
N PHE A 444 11.16 -3.48 -15.97
CA PHE A 444 10.88 -4.14 -17.24
C PHE A 444 9.50 -4.81 -17.24
N THR A 445 8.59 -4.40 -16.36
CA THR A 445 7.26 -5.01 -16.23
C THR A 445 6.52 -5.03 -17.57
N VAL A 446 5.91 -6.17 -17.88
CA VAL A 446 5.19 -6.39 -19.14
C VAL A 446 3.84 -7.06 -18.91
N LYS A 447 2.86 -6.71 -19.75
CA LYS A 447 1.61 -7.46 -19.89
C LYS A 447 1.85 -8.64 -20.81
N LEU A 448 1.55 -9.85 -20.37
CA LEU A 448 1.85 -11.08 -21.12
C LEU A 448 1.16 -11.12 -22.48
N SER A 449 -0.09 -10.64 -22.59
CA SER A 449 -0.78 -10.53 -23.88
C SER A 449 -0.11 -9.57 -24.87
N THR A 450 0.50 -8.49 -24.37
CA THR A 450 1.26 -7.54 -25.20
C THR A 450 2.57 -8.16 -25.69
N PHE A 451 3.27 -8.88 -24.82
CA PHE A 451 4.47 -9.61 -25.20
C PHE A 451 4.18 -10.73 -26.20
N LEU A 452 3.10 -11.49 -25.98
CA LEU A 452 2.64 -12.52 -26.91
C LEU A 452 2.38 -11.94 -28.30
N ALA A 453 1.66 -10.81 -28.39
CA ALA A 453 1.26 -10.22 -29.65
C ALA A 453 2.42 -9.64 -30.46
N ASN A 454 3.41 -9.03 -29.79
CA ASN A 454 4.42 -8.19 -30.47
C ASN A 454 5.79 -8.85 -30.63
N ASP A 455 6.09 -9.91 -29.90
CA ASP A 455 7.42 -10.52 -29.95
C ASP A 455 7.49 -11.68 -30.96
N PRO A 456 8.43 -11.66 -31.94
CA PRO A 456 8.59 -12.73 -32.92
C PRO A 456 8.85 -14.12 -32.29
N ALA A 457 9.51 -14.18 -31.14
CA ALA A 457 9.81 -15.44 -30.43
C ALA A 457 8.53 -16.20 -30.00
N ASN A 458 7.35 -15.59 -30.07
CA ASN A 458 6.08 -16.18 -29.67
C ASN A 458 5.20 -16.59 -30.88
N GLU A 459 5.77 -16.68 -32.10
CA GLU A 459 5.00 -17.06 -33.30
C GLU A 459 4.44 -18.48 -33.21
N ASP A 460 5.17 -19.41 -32.64
CA ASP A 460 4.74 -20.78 -32.38
C ASP A 460 3.47 -20.81 -31.50
N ILE A 461 3.43 -19.99 -30.45
CA ILE A 461 2.27 -19.90 -29.53
C ILE A 461 1.10 -19.17 -30.22
N ARG A 462 1.36 -18.10 -30.98
CA ARG A 462 0.29 -17.43 -31.77
C ARG A 462 -0.36 -18.40 -32.73
N SER A 463 0.44 -19.17 -33.48
CA SER A 463 -0.03 -20.20 -34.40
C SER A 463 -0.86 -21.27 -33.69
N TYR A 464 -0.37 -21.77 -32.53
CA TYR A 464 -1.11 -22.72 -31.71
C TYR A 464 -2.49 -22.17 -31.28
N LEU A 465 -2.54 -20.92 -30.81
CA LEU A 465 -3.74 -20.27 -30.32
C LEU A 465 -4.80 -20.05 -31.41
N THR A 466 -4.47 -20.08 -32.69
CA THR A 466 -5.47 -20.03 -33.77
C THR A 466 -6.39 -21.25 -33.76
N HIS A 467 -5.92 -22.38 -33.21
CA HIS A 467 -6.66 -23.63 -33.11
C HIS A 467 -7.36 -23.82 -31.74
N LYS A 468 -7.15 -22.88 -30.79
CA LYS A 468 -7.65 -22.95 -29.41
C LYS A 468 -8.41 -21.67 -29.01
N PRO A 469 -9.58 -21.39 -29.56
CA PRO A 469 -10.26 -20.10 -29.40
C PRO A 469 -10.55 -19.72 -27.94
N ILE A 470 -10.90 -20.67 -27.08
CA ILE A 470 -11.17 -20.42 -25.66
C ILE A 470 -9.86 -20.01 -24.95
N VAL A 471 -8.79 -20.81 -25.09
CA VAL A 471 -7.48 -20.53 -24.50
C VAL A 471 -6.93 -19.20 -25.04
N SER A 472 -7.03 -18.97 -26.35
CA SER A 472 -6.68 -17.71 -27.01
C SER A 472 -7.37 -16.52 -26.39
N SER A 473 -8.70 -16.61 -26.24
CA SER A 473 -9.49 -15.54 -25.63
C SER A 473 -9.00 -15.23 -24.21
N ILE A 474 -8.76 -16.23 -23.36
CA ILE A 474 -8.30 -16.04 -21.99
C ILE A 474 -6.92 -15.41 -21.97
N VAL A 475 -5.93 -15.96 -22.69
CA VAL A 475 -4.54 -15.48 -22.68
C VAL A 475 -4.43 -14.04 -23.21
N THR A 476 -5.27 -13.65 -24.18
CA THR A 476 -5.21 -12.32 -24.80
C THR A 476 -5.98 -11.26 -24.05
N THR A 477 -7.06 -11.62 -23.32
CA THR A 477 -7.94 -10.64 -22.65
C THR A 477 -7.65 -10.46 -21.15
N ARG A 478 -7.15 -11.50 -20.48
CA ARG A 478 -6.86 -11.38 -19.03
C ARG A 478 -5.64 -10.48 -18.77
N PRO A 479 -5.72 -9.58 -17.77
CA PRO A 479 -4.66 -8.60 -17.49
C PRO A 479 -3.50 -9.19 -16.68
N THR A 480 -2.99 -10.36 -17.09
CA THR A 480 -1.84 -10.99 -16.44
C THR A 480 -0.56 -10.23 -16.77
N ILE A 481 0.18 -9.82 -15.74
CA ILE A 481 1.46 -9.12 -15.87
C ILE A 481 2.59 -9.97 -15.28
N LEU A 482 3.78 -9.79 -15.83
CA LEU A 482 5.05 -10.16 -15.20
C LEU A 482 5.70 -8.87 -14.73
N GLN A 483 5.77 -8.68 -13.42
CA GLN A 483 6.56 -7.61 -12.82
C GLN A 483 8.02 -8.03 -12.82
N LEU A 484 8.91 -7.18 -13.34
CA LEU A 484 10.33 -7.50 -13.49
C LEU A 484 11.18 -6.26 -13.19
N ILE A 485 12.06 -6.37 -12.18
CA ILE A 485 12.97 -5.30 -11.79
C ILE A 485 14.40 -5.79 -11.66
N ARG A 486 15.37 -4.91 -11.87
CA ARG A 486 16.79 -5.19 -11.62
C ARG A 486 17.26 -4.51 -10.34
N LEU A 487 17.94 -5.28 -9.49
CA LEU A 487 18.56 -4.83 -8.25
C LEU A 487 20.05 -5.21 -8.22
N ARG A 488 20.81 -4.60 -7.31
CA ARG A 488 22.13 -5.04 -6.91
C ARG A 488 22.22 -5.18 -5.40
N THR A 489 22.93 -6.19 -4.94
CA THR A 489 23.29 -6.32 -3.53
C THR A 489 24.27 -5.23 -3.13
N ARG A 490 24.16 -4.73 -1.89
CA ARG A 490 25.12 -3.73 -1.37
C ARG A 490 26.42 -4.34 -0.89
N HIS A 491 26.37 -5.60 -0.49
CA HIS A 491 27.56 -6.27 0.09
C HIS A 491 28.65 -6.52 -0.97
N ASP A 492 28.28 -7.08 -2.10
CA ASP A 492 29.22 -7.56 -3.13
C ASP A 492 28.90 -7.08 -4.55
N GLY A 493 27.84 -6.28 -4.71
CA GLY A 493 27.44 -5.73 -6.00
C GLY A 493 26.79 -6.74 -6.95
N HIS A 494 26.39 -7.92 -6.45
CA HIS A 494 25.79 -8.98 -7.25
C HIS A 494 24.48 -8.53 -7.90
N SER A 495 24.29 -8.84 -9.17
CA SER A 495 23.14 -8.40 -9.97
C SER A 495 21.99 -9.40 -9.87
N LEU A 496 20.79 -8.90 -9.54
CA LEU A 496 19.57 -9.70 -9.44
C LEU A 496 18.52 -9.20 -10.41
N LEU A 497 17.84 -10.13 -11.06
CA LEU A 497 16.62 -9.90 -11.83
C LEU A 497 15.44 -10.52 -11.08
N CYS A 498 14.67 -9.66 -10.41
CA CYS A 498 13.56 -10.05 -9.55
C CYS A 498 12.25 -10.03 -10.34
N ALA A 499 11.60 -11.18 -10.46
CA ALA A 499 10.36 -11.39 -11.20
C ALA A 499 9.23 -11.79 -10.27
N ASN A 500 8.05 -11.20 -10.43
CA ASN A 500 6.83 -11.50 -9.68
C ASN A 500 5.66 -11.69 -10.64
N THR A 501 4.83 -12.71 -10.40
CA THR A 501 3.65 -12.98 -11.23
C THR A 501 2.47 -13.49 -10.41
N HIS A 502 1.28 -13.38 -10.99
CA HIS A 502 0.07 -14.06 -10.52
C HIS A 502 -0.68 -14.57 -11.75
N LEU A 503 -0.60 -15.90 -11.98
CA LEU A 503 -1.14 -16.55 -13.17
C LEU A 503 -2.65 -16.77 -13.07
N TYR A 504 -3.25 -17.22 -14.17
CA TYR A 504 -4.68 -17.45 -14.27
C TYR A 504 -5.16 -18.50 -13.27
N PHE A 505 -6.26 -18.24 -12.59
CA PHE A 505 -6.71 -19.00 -11.43
C PHE A 505 -7.44 -20.32 -11.74
N ASP A 506 -8.18 -20.40 -12.87
CA ASP A 506 -9.11 -21.50 -13.13
C ASP A 506 -8.36 -22.83 -13.38
N PRO A 507 -8.57 -23.88 -12.55
CA PRO A 507 -7.93 -25.18 -12.74
C PRO A 507 -8.36 -25.90 -14.02
N ALA A 508 -9.53 -25.60 -14.58
CA ALA A 508 -10.01 -26.21 -15.82
C ALA A 508 -9.19 -25.81 -17.06
N HIS A 509 -8.34 -24.78 -16.95
CA HIS A 509 -7.57 -24.23 -18.06
C HIS A 509 -6.06 -24.31 -17.81
N GLU A 510 -5.53 -25.53 -17.65
CA GLU A 510 -4.08 -25.74 -17.43
C GLU A 510 -3.24 -25.20 -18.59
N GLU A 511 -3.72 -25.32 -19.85
CA GLU A 511 -3.00 -24.81 -21.04
C GLU A 511 -2.73 -23.30 -20.97
N VAL A 512 -3.66 -22.52 -20.38
CA VAL A 512 -3.46 -21.09 -20.17
C VAL A 512 -2.25 -20.83 -19.26
N LYS A 513 -2.16 -21.58 -18.16
CA LYS A 513 -1.06 -21.45 -17.17
C LYS A 513 0.27 -21.91 -17.74
N ILE A 514 0.29 -22.95 -18.56
CA ILE A 514 1.50 -23.39 -19.29
C ILE A 514 1.99 -22.28 -20.23
N ILE A 515 1.10 -21.69 -21.02
CA ILE A 515 1.46 -20.62 -21.96
C ILE A 515 1.93 -19.37 -21.18
N GLN A 516 1.22 -18.97 -20.13
CA GLN A 516 1.62 -17.83 -19.30
C GLN A 516 2.98 -18.05 -18.64
N SER A 517 3.27 -19.26 -18.13
CA SER A 517 4.59 -19.62 -17.59
C SER A 517 5.68 -19.51 -18.65
N LEU A 518 5.44 -20.06 -19.84
CA LEU A 518 6.38 -19.95 -20.97
C LEU A 518 6.67 -18.49 -21.35
N LEU A 519 5.63 -17.67 -21.44
CA LEU A 519 5.79 -16.25 -21.76
C LEU A 519 6.59 -15.51 -20.68
N CYS A 520 6.37 -15.82 -19.40
CA CYS A 520 7.19 -15.27 -18.31
C CYS A 520 8.66 -15.62 -18.48
N LEU A 521 8.99 -16.91 -18.69
CA LEU A 521 10.36 -17.38 -18.82
C LEU A 521 11.04 -16.84 -20.08
N ARG A 522 10.34 -16.79 -21.23
CA ARG A 522 10.85 -16.17 -22.47
C ARG A 522 11.15 -14.69 -22.27
N TYR A 523 10.28 -13.96 -21.56
CA TYR A 523 10.49 -12.53 -21.33
C TYR A 523 11.65 -12.28 -20.36
N ILE A 524 11.74 -13.05 -19.28
CA ILE A 524 12.88 -12.98 -18.34
C ILE A 524 14.20 -13.22 -19.10
N ASN A 525 14.25 -14.27 -19.93
CA ASN A 525 15.44 -14.56 -20.73
C ASN A 525 15.80 -13.46 -21.71
N LYS A 526 14.79 -12.91 -22.40
CA LYS A 526 14.96 -11.75 -23.31
C LYS A 526 15.59 -10.56 -22.59
N ILE A 527 15.09 -10.21 -21.40
CA ILE A 527 15.65 -9.09 -20.63
C ILE A 527 17.06 -9.42 -20.12
N ARG A 528 17.31 -10.66 -19.69
CA ARG A 528 18.65 -11.12 -19.30
C ARG A 528 19.67 -10.97 -20.43
N GLU A 529 19.31 -11.36 -21.65
CA GLU A 529 20.14 -11.19 -22.85
C GLU A 529 20.37 -9.70 -23.17
N GLN A 530 19.35 -8.86 -23.07
CA GLN A 530 19.47 -7.41 -23.30
C GLN A 530 20.39 -6.71 -22.29
N LEU A 531 20.39 -7.17 -21.04
CA LEU A 531 21.26 -6.65 -19.98
C LEU A 531 22.72 -7.06 -20.17
N ASN A 532 22.99 -8.09 -20.97
CA ASN A 532 24.31 -8.62 -21.26
C ASN A 532 25.19 -8.81 -20.00
N ASP A 533 24.57 -9.32 -18.93
CA ASP A 533 25.18 -9.58 -17.63
C ASP A 533 25.09 -11.10 -17.36
N PRO A 534 26.15 -11.87 -17.65
CA PRO A 534 26.11 -13.33 -17.52
C PRO A 534 26.00 -13.80 -16.07
N SER A 535 26.39 -12.96 -15.11
CA SER A 535 26.35 -13.27 -13.68
C SER A 535 24.98 -12.94 -13.04
N ILE A 536 24.00 -12.42 -13.81
CA ILE A 536 22.73 -12.00 -13.25
C ILE A 536 21.92 -13.18 -12.69
N GLN A 537 21.62 -13.12 -11.42
CA GLN A 537 20.78 -14.08 -10.73
C GLN A 537 19.30 -13.77 -10.92
N VAL A 538 18.55 -14.73 -11.42
CA VAL A 538 17.08 -14.61 -11.52
C VAL A 538 16.44 -15.16 -10.26
N ILE A 539 15.54 -14.36 -9.66
CA ILE A 539 14.61 -14.79 -8.61
C ILE A 539 13.19 -14.58 -9.17
N PHE A 540 12.45 -15.67 -9.36
CA PHE A 540 11.10 -15.64 -9.94
C PHE A 540 10.11 -16.21 -8.94
N ALA A 541 9.27 -15.35 -8.37
CA ALA A 541 8.31 -15.71 -7.33
C ALA A 541 6.88 -15.36 -7.75
N GLY A 542 5.91 -15.92 -7.05
CA GLY A 542 4.52 -15.58 -7.25
C GLY A 542 3.53 -16.69 -6.92
N ASP A 543 2.27 -16.39 -7.20
CA ASP A 543 1.17 -17.33 -7.24
C ASP A 543 1.00 -17.84 -8.69
N PHE A 544 1.40 -19.09 -8.91
CA PHE A 544 1.36 -19.73 -10.23
C PHE A 544 0.02 -20.42 -10.50
N ASN A 545 -0.88 -20.47 -9.53
CA ASN A 545 -2.16 -21.16 -9.63
C ASN A 545 -2.04 -22.61 -10.20
N SER A 546 -0.91 -23.25 -9.92
CA SER A 546 -0.49 -24.52 -10.52
C SER A 546 0.12 -25.43 -9.47
N GLU A 547 -0.36 -26.64 -9.36
CA GLU A 547 0.15 -27.64 -8.41
C GLU A 547 1.54 -28.16 -8.79
N PRO A 548 2.32 -28.73 -7.84
CA PRO A 548 3.69 -29.21 -8.08
C PRO A 548 3.84 -30.24 -9.21
N LYS A 549 2.79 -31.00 -9.49
CA LYS A 549 2.76 -32.03 -10.55
C LYS A 549 2.15 -31.54 -11.87
N SER A 550 1.73 -30.27 -11.94
CA SER A 550 1.18 -29.71 -13.16
C SER A 550 2.23 -29.52 -14.24
N ARG A 551 1.81 -29.59 -15.50
CA ARG A 551 2.68 -29.36 -16.66
C ARG A 551 3.26 -27.94 -16.68
N ALA A 552 2.58 -26.96 -16.12
CA ALA A 552 3.11 -25.60 -15.97
C ALA A 552 4.34 -25.56 -15.06
N VAL A 553 4.29 -26.25 -13.91
CA VAL A 553 5.43 -26.36 -12.99
C VAL A 553 6.55 -27.23 -13.60
N GLU A 554 6.20 -28.30 -14.30
CA GLU A 554 7.21 -29.12 -15.00
C GLU A 554 7.96 -28.33 -16.08
N LEU A 555 7.25 -27.44 -16.81
CA LEU A 555 7.89 -26.53 -17.78
C LEU A 555 8.92 -25.61 -17.11
N ILE A 556 8.57 -25.00 -15.97
CA ILE A 556 9.48 -24.10 -15.23
C ILE A 556 10.72 -24.84 -14.77
N ARG A 557 10.60 -26.13 -14.45
CA ARG A 557 11.69 -27.03 -14.09
C ARG A 557 12.52 -27.53 -15.28
N GLY A 558 12.25 -27.03 -16.49
CA GLY A 558 13.01 -27.32 -17.70
C GLY A 558 12.52 -28.54 -18.49
N LYS A 559 11.40 -29.18 -18.12
CA LYS A 559 10.82 -30.26 -18.93
C LYS A 559 10.20 -29.72 -20.21
N GLU A 560 10.31 -30.51 -21.26
CA GLU A 560 9.61 -30.28 -22.53
C GLU A 560 8.15 -30.69 -22.40
N ILE A 561 7.22 -29.84 -22.86
CA ILE A 561 5.77 -30.04 -22.73
C ILE A 561 5.12 -30.06 -24.10
N GLY A 562 4.34 -31.12 -24.39
CA GLY A 562 3.51 -31.22 -25.60
C GLY A 562 2.17 -30.53 -25.41
N LEU A 563 1.82 -29.56 -26.26
CA LEU A 563 0.49 -28.95 -26.35
C LEU A 563 -0.29 -29.59 -27.50
N GLN A 564 -1.43 -30.19 -27.19
CA GLN A 564 -2.25 -30.92 -28.16
C GLN A 564 -3.06 -29.96 -29.07
N LEU A 565 -3.02 -30.20 -30.36
CA LEU A 565 -3.88 -29.55 -31.34
C LEU A 565 -5.16 -30.41 -31.52
N GLU A 566 -6.32 -29.83 -31.24
CA GLU A 566 -7.62 -30.48 -31.50
C GLU A 566 -7.99 -30.37 -32.98
N ARG A 567 -8.55 -31.43 -33.56
CA ARG A 567 -9.24 -31.30 -34.84
C ARG A 567 -10.61 -30.66 -34.62
N GLY A 568 -11.08 -29.88 -35.63
CA GLY A 568 -12.41 -29.24 -35.60
C GLY A 568 -13.58 -30.23 -35.55
N ASP A 569 -13.32 -31.56 -35.57
CA ASP A 569 -14.31 -32.65 -35.41
C ASP A 569 -14.35 -33.26 -34.00
N GLY A 570 -13.59 -32.72 -33.06
CA GLY A 570 -13.52 -33.22 -31.68
C GLY A 570 -12.74 -34.53 -31.48
N SER A 571 -12.07 -35.02 -32.52
CA SER A 571 -11.21 -36.20 -32.38
C SER A 571 -9.77 -35.82 -31.96
N ASP A 572 -9.23 -36.47 -30.94
CA ASP A 572 -7.82 -36.32 -30.53
C ASP A 572 -6.87 -36.75 -31.65
N CYS A 573 -6.07 -35.81 -32.15
CA CYS A 573 -5.04 -36.13 -33.09
C CYS A 573 -3.79 -36.62 -32.33
N VAL A 574 -3.61 -37.90 -32.28
CA VAL A 574 -2.50 -38.61 -31.64
C VAL A 574 -1.10 -38.12 -32.12
N ASN A 575 -1.04 -37.34 -33.22
CA ASN A 575 0.23 -36.91 -33.86
C ASN A 575 0.39 -35.41 -34.11
N ASN A 576 -0.49 -34.54 -33.60
CA ASN A 576 -0.38 -33.08 -33.82
C ASN A 576 -0.26 -32.33 -32.48
N SER A 577 0.92 -32.38 -31.89
CA SER A 577 1.28 -31.55 -30.73
C SER A 577 2.46 -30.64 -31.10
N ILE A 578 2.45 -29.42 -30.60
CA ILE A 578 3.64 -28.59 -30.57
C ILE A 578 4.42 -28.89 -29.28
N GLN A 579 5.73 -29.07 -29.43
CA GLN A 579 6.60 -29.23 -28.27
C GLN A 579 7.14 -27.87 -27.86
N ILE A 580 7.00 -27.52 -26.59
CA ILE A 580 7.49 -26.28 -26.02
C ILE A 580 8.48 -26.60 -24.89
N LYS A 581 9.52 -25.80 -24.80
CA LYS A 581 10.53 -25.86 -23.76
C LYS A 581 10.84 -24.49 -23.21
N ALA A 582 11.07 -24.40 -21.91
CA ALA A 582 11.56 -23.19 -21.26
C ALA A 582 12.98 -22.84 -21.77
N PRO A 583 13.35 -21.55 -21.90
CA PRO A 583 14.69 -21.13 -22.31
C PRO A 583 15.76 -21.47 -21.27
N PHE A 584 15.38 -21.68 -20.03
CA PHE A 584 16.23 -22.14 -18.92
C PHE A 584 15.39 -22.95 -17.91
N GLU A 585 16.05 -23.81 -17.15
CA GLU A 585 15.45 -24.52 -16.03
C GLU A 585 15.60 -23.72 -14.73
N SER A 586 14.67 -23.90 -13.79
CA SER A 586 14.68 -23.18 -12.52
C SER A 586 14.63 -24.14 -11.33
N GLN A 587 15.41 -23.82 -10.30
CA GLN A 587 15.36 -24.48 -9.00
C GLN A 587 14.23 -23.90 -8.15
N CYS A 588 13.41 -24.75 -7.54
CA CYS A 588 12.48 -24.31 -6.50
C CYS A 588 13.22 -24.15 -5.17
N LEU A 589 13.22 -22.95 -4.60
CA LEU A 589 13.93 -22.63 -3.36
C LEU A 589 13.15 -23.00 -2.10
N THR A 590 11.82 -23.13 -2.19
CA THR A 590 10.93 -23.38 -1.04
C THR A 590 10.48 -24.83 -0.91
N GLY A 591 10.90 -25.69 -1.85
CA GLY A 591 10.33 -27.03 -1.96
C GLY A 591 8.85 -26.98 -2.34
N PHE A 592 8.15 -28.06 -2.03
CA PHE A 592 6.73 -28.23 -2.36
C PHE A 592 5.96 -28.61 -1.09
N PRO A 593 5.52 -27.61 -0.29
CA PRO A 593 4.68 -27.89 0.88
C PRO A 593 3.35 -28.52 0.44
N GLU A 594 2.67 -29.19 1.37
CA GLU A 594 1.39 -29.84 1.09
C GLU A 594 0.37 -28.81 0.55
N TYR A 595 0.38 -27.61 1.10
CA TYR A 595 -0.46 -26.52 0.63
C TYR A 595 0.16 -25.14 0.96
N THR A 596 -0.15 -24.16 0.11
CA THR A 596 0.06 -22.73 0.36
C THR A 596 -1.27 -21.96 0.34
N ASN A 597 -2.32 -22.54 -0.29
CA ASN A 597 -3.69 -22.06 -0.22
C ASN A 597 -4.57 -23.12 0.47
N TYR A 598 -5.44 -22.67 1.39
CA TYR A 598 -6.31 -23.57 2.16
C TYR A 598 -7.70 -22.95 2.34
N THR A 599 -8.67 -23.34 1.47
CA THR A 599 -10.05 -22.89 1.56
C THR A 599 -11.01 -24.05 1.77
N ASN A 600 -12.17 -23.79 2.37
CA ASN A 600 -13.19 -24.82 2.61
C ASN A 600 -14.26 -24.84 1.52
N ALA A 601 -15.07 -25.88 1.50
CA ALA A 601 -16.20 -26.02 0.59
C ALA A 601 -17.24 -24.90 0.79
N VAL A 602 -17.78 -24.39 -0.33
CA VAL A 602 -18.77 -23.33 -0.36
C VAL A 602 -19.97 -23.78 -1.17
N GLY A 603 -21.07 -24.12 -0.51
CA GLY A 603 -22.27 -24.61 -1.18
C GLY A 603 -21.96 -25.86 -2.02
N PHE A 604 -22.11 -25.75 -3.35
CA PHE A 604 -21.81 -26.83 -4.30
C PHE A 604 -20.38 -26.84 -4.83
N LYS A 605 -19.56 -25.83 -4.48
CA LYS A 605 -18.17 -25.75 -4.90
C LYS A 605 -17.27 -26.36 -3.82
N PRO A 606 -16.40 -27.31 -4.17
CA PRO A 606 -15.39 -27.81 -3.23
C PRO A 606 -14.45 -26.67 -2.84
N GLY A 607 -13.95 -26.71 -1.63
CA GLY A 607 -12.81 -25.89 -1.22
C GLY A 607 -11.57 -26.31 -2.00
N TYR A 608 -10.55 -25.48 -1.93
CA TYR A 608 -9.26 -25.79 -2.56
C TYR A 608 -8.16 -25.88 -1.50
N ILE A 609 -7.37 -26.92 -1.58
CA ILE A 609 -6.21 -27.15 -0.73
C ILE A 609 -5.07 -27.59 -1.65
N GLY A 610 -4.00 -26.78 -1.72
CA GLY A 610 -2.87 -27.11 -2.58
C GLY A 610 -1.75 -26.10 -2.54
N CYS A 611 -0.59 -26.51 -3.05
CA CYS A 611 0.58 -25.66 -3.22
C CYS A 611 0.47 -24.92 -4.56
N LEU A 612 0.37 -23.57 -4.52
CA LEU A 612 0.21 -22.70 -5.69
C LEU A 612 1.32 -21.67 -5.80
N ASP A 613 2.01 -21.39 -4.67
CA ASP A 613 3.01 -20.34 -4.54
C ASP A 613 4.42 -20.92 -4.55
N TYR A 614 5.33 -20.28 -5.29
CA TYR A 614 6.71 -20.75 -5.42
C TYR A 614 7.70 -19.60 -5.47
N ILE A 615 8.95 -19.87 -5.10
CA ILE A 615 10.13 -19.04 -5.34
C ILE A 615 11.14 -19.87 -6.14
N TRP A 616 11.43 -19.43 -7.34
CA TRP A 616 12.34 -20.09 -8.29
C TRP A 616 13.63 -19.29 -8.45
N ALA A 617 14.72 -19.97 -8.73
CA ALA A 617 16.02 -19.36 -9.01
C ALA A 617 16.69 -19.97 -10.25
N ASN A 618 17.42 -19.11 -11.00
CA ASN A 618 18.31 -19.49 -12.08
C ASN A 618 19.47 -18.48 -12.20
N PRO A 619 20.74 -18.90 -12.14
CA PRO A 619 21.20 -20.26 -11.80
C PRO A 619 20.76 -20.70 -10.41
N PRO A 620 20.95 -22.01 -10.08
CA PRO A 620 20.64 -22.53 -8.75
C PRO A 620 21.36 -21.79 -7.63
N LEU A 621 20.69 -21.67 -6.49
CA LEU A 621 21.22 -21.04 -5.28
C LEU A 621 21.38 -22.08 -4.15
N HIS A 622 22.31 -21.81 -3.25
CA HIS A 622 22.38 -22.56 -2.00
C HIS A 622 21.27 -22.11 -1.06
N VAL A 623 20.39 -23.04 -0.68
CA VAL A 623 19.29 -22.82 0.27
C VAL A 623 19.77 -23.22 1.66
N GLU A 624 19.94 -22.25 2.54
CA GLU A 624 20.33 -22.50 3.93
C GLU A 624 19.15 -23.02 4.75
N ARG A 625 17.98 -22.44 4.51
CA ARG A 625 16.75 -22.80 5.25
C ARG A 625 15.52 -22.58 4.39
N VAL A 626 14.59 -23.53 4.45
CA VAL A 626 13.18 -23.30 4.09
C VAL A 626 12.38 -23.18 5.38
N TRP A 627 11.58 -22.14 5.49
CA TRP A 627 10.75 -21.93 6.66
C TRP A 627 9.60 -22.93 6.69
N PRO A 628 9.32 -23.59 7.83
CA PRO A 628 8.21 -24.52 7.92
C PRO A 628 6.88 -23.81 7.67
N MET A 629 5.90 -24.51 7.16
CA MET A 629 4.54 -23.99 7.07
C MET A 629 3.93 -23.86 8.48
N PRO A 630 2.91 -23.00 8.68
CA PRO A 630 2.23 -22.91 9.97
C PRO A 630 1.63 -24.25 10.43
N ASP A 631 1.44 -24.39 11.74
CA ASP A 631 0.80 -25.56 12.31
C ASP A 631 -0.59 -25.79 11.69
N HIS A 632 -0.84 -26.99 11.21
CA HIS A 632 -2.11 -27.37 10.57
C HIS A 632 -3.32 -27.17 11.50
N GLN A 633 -3.14 -27.35 12.81
CA GLN A 633 -4.21 -27.11 13.80
C GLN A 633 -4.61 -25.64 13.85
N LEU A 634 -3.65 -24.70 13.68
CA LEU A 634 -3.96 -23.27 13.58
C LEU A 634 -4.62 -22.92 12.24
N VAL A 635 -4.17 -23.54 11.14
CA VAL A 635 -4.77 -23.33 9.80
C VAL A 635 -6.24 -23.74 9.77
N THR A 636 -6.58 -24.85 10.45
CA THR A 636 -7.93 -25.44 10.45
C THR A 636 -8.79 -25.03 11.64
N LYS A 637 -8.24 -24.28 12.59
CA LYS A 637 -8.94 -23.89 13.84
C LYS A 637 -10.33 -23.26 13.59
N TYR A 638 -10.45 -22.45 12.55
CA TYR A 638 -11.69 -21.80 12.14
C TYR A 638 -12.23 -22.37 10.80
N GLY A 639 -11.94 -23.63 10.54
CA GLY A 639 -12.40 -24.36 9.36
C GLY A 639 -11.48 -24.21 8.15
N ALA A 640 -11.02 -23.01 7.84
CA ALA A 640 -10.09 -22.70 6.73
C ALA A 640 -9.61 -21.25 6.76
N LEU A 641 -8.96 -20.79 5.70
CA LEU A 641 -8.42 -19.44 5.52
C LEU A 641 -9.22 -18.63 4.49
N PRO A 642 -9.35 -17.30 4.64
CA PRO A 642 -8.93 -16.49 5.77
C PRO A 642 -9.74 -16.79 7.04
N SER A 643 -9.20 -16.34 8.19
CA SER A 643 -9.82 -16.62 9.49
C SER A 643 -9.58 -15.45 10.46
N PRO A 644 -10.16 -15.45 11.67
CA PRO A 644 -9.88 -14.45 12.69
C PRO A 644 -8.40 -14.28 13.04
N ILE A 645 -7.58 -15.31 12.82
CA ILE A 645 -6.15 -15.32 13.13
C ILE A 645 -5.23 -15.33 11.90
N ALA A 646 -5.81 -15.32 10.69
CA ALA A 646 -5.08 -15.37 9.43
C ALA A 646 -5.71 -14.43 8.40
N PRO A 647 -4.99 -13.43 7.87
CA PRO A 647 -5.58 -12.40 7.03
C PRO A 647 -5.79 -12.77 5.56
N SER A 648 -5.19 -13.85 5.06
CA SER A 648 -5.27 -14.31 3.66
C SER A 648 -5.69 -15.78 3.59
N ASP A 649 -6.22 -16.19 2.45
CA ASP A 649 -6.47 -17.59 2.09
C ASP A 649 -5.21 -18.32 1.63
N HIS A 650 -4.13 -17.57 1.40
CA HIS A 650 -2.79 -18.08 1.19
C HIS A 650 -1.91 -17.95 2.43
N LEU A 651 -0.89 -18.78 2.50
CA LEU A 651 0.18 -18.75 3.50
C LEU A 651 1.48 -18.28 2.84
N PRO A 652 2.23 -17.35 3.45
CA PRO A 652 3.49 -16.92 2.87
C PRO A 652 4.53 -18.04 2.88
N ILE A 653 5.28 -18.14 1.79
CA ILE A 653 6.44 -19.02 1.67
C ILE A 653 7.72 -18.21 1.83
N LEU A 654 8.68 -18.76 2.57
CA LEU A 654 9.95 -18.08 2.86
C LEU A 654 11.11 -19.07 2.75
N CYS A 655 12.23 -18.57 2.26
CA CYS A 655 13.52 -19.25 2.30
C CYS A 655 14.66 -18.28 2.64
N GLU A 656 15.74 -18.86 3.15
CA GLU A 656 17.01 -18.17 3.36
C GLU A 656 18.03 -18.78 2.39
N VAL A 657 18.69 -17.92 1.62
CA VAL A 657 19.61 -18.35 0.56
C VAL A 657 20.92 -17.59 0.67
N GLN A 658 21.99 -18.19 0.15
CA GLN A 658 23.26 -17.52 -0.10
C GLN A 658 23.38 -17.18 -1.59
N LEU A 659 23.71 -15.92 -1.88
CA LEU A 659 24.18 -15.52 -3.19
C LEU A 659 25.68 -15.82 -3.25
N LEU A 660 26.06 -16.83 -4.03
CA LEU A 660 27.46 -17.28 -4.14
C LEU A 660 28.26 -16.29 -5.00
N ASN A 661 29.48 -15.96 -4.56
CA ASN A 661 30.44 -15.27 -5.42
C ASN A 661 31.04 -16.25 -6.43
N ASP A 662 31.17 -15.86 -7.70
CA ASP A 662 31.78 -16.64 -8.78
C ASP A 662 33.22 -17.12 -8.45
N ALA A 663 33.89 -16.50 -7.46
CA ALA A 663 35.22 -16.87 -7.01
C ALA A 663 35.31 -18.25 -6.27
N ALA A 664 34.17 -18.77 -5.77
CA ALA A 664 34.20 -20.05 -5.03
C ALA A 664 34.16 -21.29 -5.95
N HIS A 665 33.75 -21.14 -7.21
CA HIS A 665 33.73 -22.27 -8.17
C HIS A 665 35.08 -22.58 -8.79
N GLU A 666 36.07 -21.69 -8.70
CA GLU A 666 37.43 -21.99 -9.20
C GLU A 666 38.27 -22.79 -8.18
N GLU A 667 38.00 -22.69 -6.88
CA GLU A 667 38.80 -23.44 -5.87
C GLU A 667 38.36 -24.90 -5.71
N GLU A 668 37.08 -25.27 -5.88
CA GLU A 668 36.66 -26.69 -5.84
C GLU A 668 37.06 -27.48 -7.09
N GLY A 669 37.40 -26.82 -8.19
CA GLY A 669 37.88 -27.44 -9.43
C GLY A 669 39.36 -27.81 -9.41
N GLU A 670 40.19 -27.20 -8.53
CA GLU A 670 41.62 -27.49 -8.46
C GLU A 670 42.01 -28.52 -7.39
N GLU A 671 41.24 -28.74 -6.33
CA GLU A 671 41.51 -29.80 -5.33
C GLU A 671 41.20 -31.20 -5.84
N GLY A 672 40.31 -31.35 -6.83
CA GLY A 672 39.98 -32.65 -7.43
C GLY A 672 41.02 -33.21 -8.41
N LYS A 673 42.11 -32.51 -8.73
CA LYS A 673 43.13 -32.93 -9.73
C LYS A 673 44.51 -33.26 -9.14
N LYS A 674 44.68 -33.29 -7.82
CA LYS A 674 45.99 -33.55 -7.19
C LYS A 674 46.18 -34.91 -6.55
N GLU A 675 45.23 -35.83 -6.63
CA GLU A 675 45.37 -37.18 -6.03
C GLU A 675 45.32 -38.37 -7.01
N GLU A 676 45.56 -38.19 -8.29
CA GLU A 676 45.87 -39.34 -9.18
C GLU A 676 47.27 -39.20 -9.78
N GLY A 677 48.28 -39.56 -8.98
CA GLY A 677 49.65 -39.68 -9.46
C GLY A 677 50.64 -40.02 -8.35
N THR A 678 50.62 -41.24 -7.87
CA THR A 678 51.80 -42.08 -7.61
C THR A 678 51.45 -43.34 -6.82
N CYS A 679 51.77 -44.43 -7.43
CA CYS A 679 51.95 -45.85 -7.10
C CYS A 679 50.87 -46.77 -7.57
#